data_401f0fc3e705c157043fc4497922f7d5
#
_entry.id   401f0fc3e705c157043fc4497922f7d5
#
_cell.length_a   1.000
_cell.length_b   1.000
_cell.length_c   1.000
_cell.angle_alpha   90.00
_cell.angle_beta   90.00
_cell.angle_gamma   90.00
#
_symmetry.space_group_name_H-M   'P 1'
#
loop_
_entity.id
_entity.type
_entity.pdbx_description
1 polymer ?
#
loop_
_entity_poly.entity_id
_entity_poly.type
_entity_poly.pdbx_seq_one_letter_code
_entity_poly.pdbx_strand_id
1 'polypeptide(L)'
;MISINKILLFAAFLSLSFSVFGQSRKYEIYGQVIDEEFDEMVEGATVQLLTLPDSTFVKGVMTDSNGKFFLPGLNAANYLVKVSYVGYKPYTQSVSKSTLKEKTNLGKIKMNSDAILLTGAEVTAEAPQVTVSADTLVFNTSAYRVSQNAMLEELVKKLPGAQVDDEGKITINGQEITKIMVDGKEFFTKDPDLALKNLPVDIIDNIKSYNKKSDKTRITGIDDGEEETVLDLTVKKGKNQGWFGNADIAAGNHDRYTAKGMLNRFVDGDQLTGVFNFNNVRDASVGGGRRWYGGGGMEDTKSGGINFSLTRKKVELGGSVDFRDSERDTQSQTTAETFLQSGSSYSKGYSNDINRDKRFSSNFRVEWKPDSMTNIMFLPWVNYSKTKRHGDGETLTGDIDNFEHWEQMLQDGQAINKSTTYSNSKGDNLGFGTNMLVNRRLSDKGRNIGVNLNFSYGDSKTDGNDYSLIEYYKTDKRNERDLLTKNTNDNYSYKVEVNYSEPIFTQRFLQFSYSYNKTYNKSDRRSYRLENYLEGDDITDYFDPDLSKLARNYYDNHEVSLKFNTVREKYNYNIGFTLQPQKNRLQYDQSKKLIDTVRTVVNFTPTFNLKYQFHKQSFLRVIYRGNTQQPSMLDLIPIKDVTNPLNIREGNPGLKPGYVNYFMAFYNTYFSKSQRSISAHAYFRNTMNSVSTMVVYDPETGGKTTRPENINGNWSAGGSFNFTTPFKNKKFTFATNSRLNYNNIVGYMSLDPKSEAEKNSTRNLRLNQNLNLNFRNDWFEMGLNPGVRYSKISNTMQSQSDRETFDYNFMVNSNIKIPWDLSFSTDATYAIKSGYSQGLDRNELIWNIELSKNFLKSKQATISVQMFDILKQRSNLSRSISASMRQDTEYNEITNFFMVHFIYKLNTFGGGKQPNEGGRPGRGGPRIVRHD
;
A
#
# COMPACT_ATOMS: atom_id res chain seq x y z
N MET A 1 -31.26 -44.67 29.87
CA MET A 1 -30.44 -45.75 30.44
C MET A 1 -29.65 -46.45 29.31
N ILE A 2 -28.44 -46.02 29.07
CA ILE A 2 -27.53 -46.66 28.11
C ILE A 2 -26.72 -47.66 28.92
N SER A 3 -26.85 -48.91 28.58
CA SER A 3 -26.33 -50.02 29.36
C SER A 3 -24.77 -50.01 29.39
N ILE A 4 -24.21 -50.21 30.54
CA ILE A 4 -22.78 -50.26 30.87
C ILE A 4 -22.00 -51.26 29.98
N ASN A 5 -22.67 -52.24 29.40
CA ASN A 5 -22.07 -53.23 28.50
C ASN A 5 -21.61 -52.68 27.15
N LYS A 6 -22.17 -51.55 26.68
CA LYS A 6 -21.69 -50.88 25.44
C LYS A 6 -20.48 -50.01 25.67
N ILE A 7 -20.27 -49.52 26.87
CA ILE A 7 -19.08 -48.72 27.25
C ILE A 7 -17.86 -49.66 27.44
N LEU A 8 -18.09 -50.85 27.99
CA LEU A 8 -17.02 -51.86 28.13
C LEU A 8 -16.58 -52.46 26.80
N LEU A 9 -17.49 -52.61 25.82
CA LEU A 9 -17.13 -53.06 24.49
C LEU A 9 -16.35 -51.99 23.70
N PHE A 10 -16.65 -50.73 23.93
CA PHE A 10 -15.90 -49.62 23.29
C PHE A 10 -14.51 -49.40 23.93
N ALA A 11 -14.40 -49.66 25.22
CA ALA A 11 -13.11 -49.62 25.92
C ALA A 11 -12.22 -50.81 25.54
N ALA A 12 -12.82 -51.99 25.30
CA ALA A 12 -12.07 -53.17 24.81
C ALA A 12 -11.63 -53.05 23.36
N PHE A 13 -12.38 -52.27 22.51
CA PHE A 13 -11.96 -52.02 21.12
C PHE A 13 -10.87 -50.94 21.04
N LEU A 14 -10.79 -50.03 22.01
CA LEU A 14 -9.72 -49.01 22.08
C LEU A 14 -8.38 -49.57 22.63
N SER A 15 -8.42 -50.68 23.39
CA SER A 15 -7.23 -51.31 23.98
C SER A 15 -6.51 -52.31 23.05
N LEU A 16 -7.15 -52.71 21.93
CA LEU A 16 -6.55 -53.62 20.94
C LEU A 16 -5.83 -52.88 19.78
N SER A 17 -5.83 -51.58 19.78
CA SER A 17 -5.18 -50.77 18.72
C SER A 17 -3.76 -50.29 19.07
N PHE A 18 -3.20 -50.74 20.17
CA PHE A 18 -1.85 -50.44 20.59
C PHE A 18 -0.98 -51.73 20.63
N SER A 19 -0.74 -52.28 19.49
CA SER A 19 0.37 -53.26 19.36
C SER A 19 0.91 -53.25 17.93
N VAL A 20 2.22 -53.09 17.89
CA VAL A 20 3.11 -53.22 16.73
C VAL A 20 3.41 -51.92 16.01
N PHE A 21 4.11 -51.01 16.68
CA PHE A 21 5.17 -50.29 16.02
C PHE A 21 6.47 -51.08 16.24
N GLY A 22 6.77 -51.97 15.33
CA GLY A 22 8.10 -52.53 15.18
C GLY A 22 9.07 -51.37 14.92
N GLN A 23 10.01 -51.12 15.81
CA GLN A 23 11.11 -50.18 15.57
C GLN A 23 11.88 -50.68 14.35
N SER A 24 11.58 -50.10 13.20
CA SER A 24 12.42 -50.35 12.01
C SER A 24 13.79 -49.75 12.28
N ARG A 25 14.82 -50.54 12.33
CA ARG A 25 16.20 -50.07 12.43
C ARG A 25 16.44 -49.06 11.30
N LYS A 26 16.87 -47.88 11.67
CA LYS A 26 17.23 -46.81 10.73
C LYS A 26 18.73 -46.84 10.47
N TYR A 27 19.12 -46.73 9.22
CA TYR A 27 20.49 -46.76 8.75
C TYR A 27 20.94 -45.37 8.33
N GLU A 28 22.25 -45.14 8.39
CA GLU A 28 22.87 -43.88 8.02
C GLU A 28 24.02 -44.14 7.06
N ILE A 29 24.13 -43.34 6.02
CA ILE A 29 25.24 -43.37 5.07
C ILE A 29 25.93 -42.00 5.08
N TYR A 30 27.24 -42.00 5.20
CA TYR A 30 28.05 -40.82 5.18
C TYR A 30 29.40 -41.06 4.50
N GLY A 31 30.06 -39.98 4.07
CA GLY A 31 31.33 -40.00 3.42
C GLY A 31 31.86 -38.62 3.16
N GLN A 32 32.95 -38.55 2.42
CA GLN A 32 33.59 -37.27 2.05
C GLN A 32 33.91 -37.30 0.55
N VAL A 33 33.63 -36.23 -0.14
CA VAL A 33 33.90 -36.05 -1.55
C VAL A 33 35.14 -35.19 -1.72
N ILE A 34 36.10 -35.69 -2.49
CA ILE A 34 37.38 -35.02 -2.79
C ILE A 34 37.67 -35.03 -4.28
N ASP A 35 38.41 -34.04 -4.73
CA ASP A 35 39.01 -34.01 -6.06
C ASP A 35 40.16 -35.07 -6.14
N GLU A 36 40.19 -35.88 -7.18
CA GLU A 36 41.24 -36.93 -7.31
C GLU A 36 42.59 -36.36 -7.70
N GLU A 37 42.66 -35.25 -8.41
CA GLU A 37 43.87 -34.65 -8.94
C GLU A 37 44.56 -33.73 -7.90
N PHE A 38 43.76 -32.99 -7.13
CA PHE A 38 44.26 -32.00 -6.19
C PHE A 38 44.13 -32.39 -4.72
N ASP A 39 43.48 -33.49 -4.39
CA ASP A 39 43.14 -33.98 -3.04
C ASP A 39 42.37 -32.90 -2.21
N GLU A 40 41.73 -31.93 -2.92
CA GLU A 40 40.94 -30.86 -2.32
C GLU A 40 39.51 -31.34 -2.07
N MET A 41 38.88 -30.72 -1.08
CA MET A 41 37.49 -31.05 -0.69
C MET A 41 36.48 -30.42 -1.62
N VAL A 42 35.54 -31.18 -2.15
CA VAL A 42 34.50 -30.66 -3.07
C VAL A 42 33.29 -30.25 -2.27
N GLU A 43 33.15 -28.95 -2.03
CA GLU A 43 31.98 -28.35 -1.41
C GLU A 43 30.83 -28.22 -2.41
N GLY A 44 29.59 -28.50 -1.96
CA GLY A 44 28.40 -28.33 -2.80
C GLY A 44 28.16 -29.43 -3.83
N ALA A 45 28.91 -30.53 -3.79
CA ALA A 45 28.61 -31.68 -4.63
C ALA A 45 27.26 -32.29 -4.24
N THR A 46 26.44 -32.60 -5.24
CA THR A 46 25.13 -33.22 -5.05
C THR A 46 25.29 -34.72 -4.87
N VAL A 47 24.91 -35.24 -3.71
CA VAL A 47 24.87 -36.65 -3.37
C VAL A 47 23.42 -37.14 -3.40
N GLN A 48 23.10 -38.05 -4.31
CA GLN A 48 21.78 -38.65 -4.47
C GLN A 48 21.81 -40.09 -4.05
N LEU A 49 20.82 -40.52 -3.29
CA LEU A 49 20.61 -41.94 -2.94
C LEU A 49 19.39 -42.45 -3.70
N LEU A 50 19.62 -43.51 -4.45
CA LEU A 50 18.62 -44.19 -5.26
C LEU A 50 18.44 -45.63 -4.78
N THR A 51 17.25 -46.22 -4.89
CA THR A 51 17.03 -47.64 -4.65
C THR A 51 17.44 -48.47 -5.87
N LEU A 52 17.92 -49.68 -5.65
CA LEU A 52 18.15 -50.65 -6.71
C LEU A 52 17.09 -51.76 -6.65
N PRO A 53 16.61 -52.32 -7.82
CA PRO A 53 17.13 -52.11 -9.19
C PRO A 53 16.51 -50.94 -9.96
N ASP A 54 15.43 -50.31 -9.49
CA ASP A 54 14.58 -49.35 -10.21
C ASP A 54 15.13 -47.92 -10.24
N SER A 55 16.25 -47.64 -9.56
CA SER A 55 16.88 -46.33 -9.46
C SER A 55 15.94 -45.22 -8.97
N THR A 56 14.94 -45.56 -8.13
CA THR A 56 14.01 -44.59 -7.57
C THR A 56 14.71 -43.69 -6.54
N PHE A 57 14.51 -42.38 -6.63
CA PHE A 57 15.11 -41.40 -5.74
C PHE A 57 14.59 -41.55 -4.32
N VAL A 58 15.50 -41.67 -3.34
CA VAL A 58 15.20 -41.79 -1.91
C VAL A 58 15.50 -40.50 -1.20
N LYS A 59 16.72 -39.98 -1.37
CA LYS A 59 17.21 -38.83 -0.64
C LYS A 59 18.37 -38.15 -1.37
N GLY A 60 18.54 -36.86 -1.18
CA GLY A 60 19.66 -36.11 -1.69
C GLY A 60 20.15 -35.08 -0.69
N VAL A 61 21.45 -34.86 -0.64
CA VAL A 61 22.14 -33.87 0.17
C VAL A 61 23.26 -33.25 -0.64
N MET A 62 23.73 -32.08 -0.18
CA MET A 62 24.97 -31.49 -0.73
C MET A 62 26.11 -31.66 0.26
N THR A 63 27.33 -31.72 -0.22
CA THR A 63 28.52 -31.75 0.62
C THR A 63 28.75 -30.40 1.29
N ASP A 64 29.22 -30.46 2.54
CA ASP A 64 29.58 -29.23 3.32
C ASP A 64 30.94 -28.66 2.87
N SER A 65 31.41 -27.59 3.53
CA SER A 65 32.71 -26.96 3.27
C SER A 65 33.92 -27.89 3.45
N ASN A 66 33.75 -29.02 4.13
CA ASN A 66 34.78 -30.06 4.27
C ASN A 66 34.55 -31.24 3.30
N GLY A 67 33.70 -31.08 2.32
CA GLY A 67 33.34 -32.14 1.37
C GLY A 67 32.52 -33.27 1.98
N LYS A 68 32.03 -33.17 3.22
CA LYS A 68 31.33 -34.25 3.91
C LYS A 68 29.83 -34.21 3.60
N PHE A 69 29.22 -35.40 3.53
CA PHE A 69 27.79 -35.60 3.38
C PHE A 69 27.25 -36.60 4.39
N PHE A 70 25.98 -36.53 4.70
CA PHE A 70 25.29 -37.35 5.68
C PHE A 70 23.85 -37.62 5.27
N LEU A 71 23.49 -38.89 5.15
CA LEU A 71 22.18 -39.40 4.74
C LEU A 71 21.56 -40.25 5.85
N PRO A 72 20.83 -39.63 6.81
CA PRO A 72 20.23 -40.33 7.94
C PRO A 72 18.85 -40.89 7.64
N GLY A 73 18.42 -41.87 8.47
CA GLY A 73 17.03 -42.33 8.52
C GLY A 73 16.63 -43.25 7.40
N LEU A 74 17.57 -44.05 6.88
CA LEU A 74 17.35 -44.99 5.77
C LEU A 74 16.73 -46.30 6.23
N ASN A 75 16.01 -46.96 5.35
CA ASN A 75 15.52 -48.35 5.55
C ASN A 75 16.55 -49.35 5.02
N ALA A 76 16.43 -50.64 5.40
CA ALA A 76 17.31 -51.71 4.90
C ALA A 76 16.95 -52.05 3.44
N ALA A 77 17.67 -51.49 2.49
CA ALA A 77 17.49 -51.76 1.04
C ALA A 77 18.86 -51.75 0.32
N ASN A 78 18.85 -52.14 -0.93
CA ASN A 78 20.02 -51.96 -1.83
C ASN A 78 19.96 -50.53 -2.38
N TYR A 79 21.06 -49.83 -2.25
CA TYR A 79 21.14 -48.42 -2.63
C TYR A 79 22.24 -48.19 -3.68
N LEU A 80 22.04 -47.20 -4.53
CA LEU A 80 23.03 -46.56 -5.36
C LEU A 80 23.25 -45.15 -4.90
N VAL A 81 24.47 -44.86 -4.44
CA VAL A 81 24.90 -43.49 -4.14
C VAL A 81 25.48 -42.91 -5.42
N LYS A 82 24.91 -41.80 -5.88
CA LYS A 82 25.38 -41.06 -7.05
C LYS A 82 25.83 -39.68 -6.61
N VAL A 83 27.09 -39.35 -6.88
CA VAL A 83 27.67 -38.04 -6.60
C VAL A 83 27.92 -37.32 -7.92
N SER A 84 27.49 -36.08 -8.01
CA SER A 84 27.65 -35.23 -9.19
C SER A 84 28.04 -33.79 -8.78
N TYR A 85 28.96 -33.22 -9.55
CA TYR A 85 29.39 -31.84 -9.40
C TYR A 85 29.73 -31.26 -10.78
N VAL A 86 29.52 -29.98 -10.97
CA VAL A 86 29.76 -29.33 -12.27
C VAL A 86 31.25 -29.38 -12.59
N GLY A 87 31.58 -29.91 -13.76
CA GLY A 87 32.99 -30.08 -14.19
C GLY A 87 33.63 -31.41 -13.78
N TYR A 88 32.89 -32.35 -13.18
CA TYR A 88 33.37 -33.67 -12.79
C TYR A 88 32.52 -34.78 -13.38
N LYS A 89 33.16 -35.95 -13.66
CA LYS A 89 32.43 -37.14 -14.02
C LYS A 89 31.58 -37.61 -12.87
N PRO A 90 30.30 -37.95 -13.09
CA PRO A 90 29.47 -38.51 -12.05
C PRO A 90 30.05 -39.78 -11.48
N TYR A 91 30.16 -39.86 -10.17
CA TYR A 91 30.59 -41.06 -9.45
C TYR A 91 29.36 -41.81 -8.96
N THR A 92 29.41 -43.16 -9.04
CA THR A 92 28.34 -44.02 -8.55
C THR A 92 28.93 -45.18 -7.75
N GLN A 93 28.30 -45.45 -6.59
CA GLN A 93 28.69 -46.59 -5.73
C GLN A 93 27.45 -47.31 -5.22
N SER A 94 27.41 -48.62 -5.41
CA SER A 94 26.34 -49.47 -4.87
C SER A 94 26.62 -49.83 -3.41
N VAL A 95 25.57 -49.78 -2.59
CA VAL A 95 25.57 -50.22 -1.20
C VAL A 95 24.52 -51.33 -1.06
N SER A 96 24.94 -52.56 -0.90
CA SER A 96 24.02 -53.70 -0.79
C SER A 96 23.39 -53.74 0.62
N LYS A 97 22.19 -54.29 0.70
CA LYS A 97 21.49 -54.49 1.98
C LYS A 97 22.32 -55.38 2.95
N SER A 98 23.13 -56.29 2.44
CA SER A 98 24.02 -57.15 3.25
C SER A 98 25.23 -56.43 3.84
N THR A 99 25.67 -55.33 3.22
CA THR A 99 26.82 -54.52 3.69
C THR A 99 26.39 -53.27 4.45
N LEU A 100 25.09 -53.00 4.49
CA LEU A 100 24.53 -51.81 5.15
C LEU A 100 24.58 -51.99 6.67
N LYS A 101 25.38 -51.18 7.34
CA LYS A 101 25.48 -51.07 8.82
C LYS A 101 24.65 -49.92 9.34
N GLU A 102 24.32 -49.90 10.63
CA GLU A 102 23.61 -48.78 11.27
C GLU A 102 24.27 -47.44 10.91
N LYS A 103 25.60 -47.41 10.83
CA LYS A 103 26.40 -46.29 10.32
C LYS A 103 27.35 -46.82 9.24
N THR A 104 27.06 -46.54 7.98
CA THR A 104 27.85 -46.96 6.83
C THR A 104 28.70 -45.77 6.38
N ASN A 105 30.02 -45.91 6.50
CA ASN A 105 30.99 -44.95 6.00
C ASN A 105 31.45 -45.37 4.59
N LEU A 106 31.27 -44.52 3.60
CA LEU A 106 31.75 -44.75 2.21
C LEU A 106 33.19 -44.29 2.01
N GLY A 107 33.83 -43.71 3.04
CA GLY A 107 35.18 -43.17 2.94
C GLY A 107 35.27 -41.90 2.10
N LYS A 108 36.45 -41.73 1.50
CA LYS A 108 36.72 -40.65 0.56
C LYS A 108 36.28 -41.04 -0.84
N ILE A 109 35.30 -40.39 -1.39
CA ILE A 109 34.82 -40.51 -2.75
C ILE A 109 35.63 -39.56 -3.62
N LYS A 110 36.43 -40.13 -4.52
CA LYS A 110 37.28 -39.37 -5.43
C LYS A 110 36.52 -39.06 -6.71
N MET A 111 36.41 -37.79 -7.08
CA MET A 111 35.77 -37.32 -8.31
C MET A 111 36.84 -36.90 -9.31
N ASN A 112 36.75 -37.43 -10.54
CA ASN A 112 37.62 -37.06 -11.64
C ASN A 112 37.07 -35.86 -12.40
N SER A 113 37.93 -34.93 -12.71
CA SER A 113 37.59 -33.76 -13.58
C SER A 113 37.16 -34.27 -14.97
N ASP A 114 36.05 -33.75 -15.47
CA ASP A 114 35.57 -34.02 -16.83
C ASP A 114 36.05 -32.94 -17.77
N ALA A 115 37.28 -33.10 -18.28
CA ALA A 115 37.89 -32.15 -19.20
C ALA A 115 37.33 -32.24 -20.64
N ILE A 116 36.11 -32.77 -20.82
CA ILE A 116 35.47 -32.70 -22.13
C ILE A 116 34.95 -31.25 -22.32
N LEU A 117 35.62 -30.50 -23.17
CA LEU A 117 35.10 -29.30 -23.78
C LEU A 117 33.69 -29.58 -24.35
N LEU A 118 32.68 -29.09 -23.68
CA LEU A 118 31.32 -29.01 -24.22
C LEU A 118 31.30 -27.97 -25.36
N THR A 119 31.69 -28.42 -26.56
CA THR A 119 31.32 -27.71 -27.78
C THR A 119 29.82 -27.86 -27.96
N GLY A 120 29.06 -26.82 -27.58
CA GLY A 120 27.75 -26.53 -28.14
C GLY A 120 26.60 -27.47 -27.81
N ALA A 121 26.24 -27.62 -26.54
CA ALA A 121 24.86 -27.87 -26.22
C ALA A 121 24.29 -26.53 -25.72
N GLU A 122 23.74 -25.73 -26.59
CA GLU A 122 22.88 -24.63 -26.24
C GLU A 122 21.61 -25.22 -25.65
N VAL A 123 21.61 -25.43 -24.33
CA VAL A 123 20.38 -25.76 -23.60
C VAL A 123 19.62 -24.45 -23.49
N THR A 124 18.83 -24.14 -24.50
CA THR A 124 17.79 -23.09 -24.42
C THR A 124 16.67 -23.58 -23.50
N ALA A 125 16.98 -23.75 -22.22
CA ALA A 125 15.95 -23.81 -21.20
C ALA A 125 15.56 -22.37 -20.87
N GLU A 126 14.43 -21.92 -21.40
CA GLU A 126 13.83 -20.66 -20.92
C GLU A 126 13.64 -20.81 -19.40
N ALA A 127 14.34 -20.00 -18.64
CA ALA A 127 14.17 -19.97 -17.20
C ALA A 127 12.69 -19.66 -16.89
N PRO A 128 12.05 -20.40 -15.98
CA PRO A 128 10.64 -20.19 -15.69
C PRO A 128 10.43 -18.76 -15.22
N GLN A 129 9.41 -18.10 -15.77
CA GLN A 129 9.08 -16.71 -15.44
C GLN A 129 8.82 -16.51 -13.95
N VAL A 130 8.20 -17.52 -13.32
CA VAL A 130 7.88 -17.51 -11.89
C VAL A 130 8.24 -18.87 -11.31
N THR A 131 9.00 -18.85 -10.25
CA THR A 131 9.24 -20.00 -9.39
C THR A 131 8.66 -19.72 -8.02
N VAL A 132 8.44 -20.77 -7.25
CA VAL A 132 7.89 -20.66 -5.93
C VAL A 132 8.76 -21.39 -4.93
N SER A 133 9.22 -20.67 -3.94
CA SER A 133 9.99 -21.17 -2.82
C SER A 133 9.23 -20.89 -1.52
N ALA A 134 8.76 -21.93 -0.87
CA ALA A 134 7.92 -21.85 0.34
C ALA A 134 6.64 -20.98 0.11
N ASP A 135 6.53 -19.84 0.75
CA ASP A 135 5.45 -18.87 0.63
C ASP A 135 5.79 -17.67 -0.29
N THR A 136 6.98 -17.70 -0.90
CA THR A 136 7.54 -16.61 -1.69
C THR A 136 7.36 -16.89 -3.19
N LEU A 137 6.80 -15.94 -3.92
CA LEU A 137 6.84 -15.93 -5.39
C LEU A 137 8.15 -15.29 -5.83
N VAL A 138 8.91 -15.99 -6.65
CA VAL A 138 10.17 -15.49 -7.21
C VAL A 138 9.99 -15.30 -8.71
N PHE A 139 10.03 -14.06 -9.15
CA PHE A 139 9.93 -13.66 -10.53
C PHE A 139 11.33 -13.46 -11.09
N ASN A 140 11.67 -14.20 -12.13
CA ASN A 140 12.94 -14.03 -12.83
C ASN A 140 12.85 -12.82 -13.77
N THR A 141 13.61 -11.76 -13.50
CA THR A 141 13.53 -10.52 -14.27
C THR A 141 13.95 -10.68 -15.73
N SER A 142 14.85 -11.61 -16.02
CA SER A 142 15.30 -11.88 -17.39
C SER A 142 14.18 -12.45 -18.29
N ALA A 143 13.16 -13.04 -17.70
CA ALA A 143 12.00 -13.56 -18.41
C ALA A 143 10.99 -12.50 -18.82
N TYR A 144 11.15 -11.25 -18.35
CA TYR A 144 10.25 -10.13 -18.66
C TYR A 144 10.99 -9.10 -19.52
N ARG A 145 10.34 -8.65 -20.55
CA ARG A 145 10.91 -7.62 -21.40
C ARG A 145 10.42 -6.26 -20.99
N VAL A 146 11.36 -5.44 -20.71
CA VAL A 146 11.16 -4.03 -20.39
C VAL A 146 12.09 -3.21 -21.27
N SER A 147 11.80 -1.94 -21.39
CA SER A 147 12.73 -1.01 -22.07
C SER A 147 14.09 -1.04 -21.36
N GLN A 148 15.16 -0.72 -22.07
CA GLN A 148 16.47 -0.69 -21.42
C GLN A 148 16.57 0.34 -20.29
N ASN A 149 15.68 1.32 -20.33
CA ASN A 149 15.57 2.39 -19.33
C ASN A 149 14.44 2.13 -18.33
N ALA A 150 13.86 0.92 -18.36
CA ALA A 150 12.74 0.58 -17.52
C ALA A 150 13.09 0.73 -16.05
N MET A 151 12.19 1.36 -15.32
CA MET A 151 12.20 1.39 -13.88
C MET A 151 11.44 0.18 -13.34
N LEU A 152 11.65 -0.13 -12.08
CA LEU A 152 11.04 -1.27 -11.41
C LEU A 152 9.52 -1.32 -11.60
N GLU A 153 8.85 -0.19 -11.61
CA GLU A 153 7.41 -0.09 -11.81
C GLU A 153 6.95 -0.73 -13.12
N GLU A 154 7.66 -0.49 -14.23
CA GLU A 154 7.34 -1.11 -15.53
C GLU A 154 7.44 -2.64 -15.49
N LEU A 155 8.45 -3.13 -14.81
CA LEU A 155 8.63 -4.57 -14.64
C LEU A 155 7.54 -5.16 -13.74
N VAL A 156 7.25 -4.52 -12.61
CA VAL A 156 6.25 -5.01 -11.65
C VAL A 156 4.87 -5.09 -12.31
N LYS A 157 4.48 -4.11 -13.11
CA LYS A 157 3.23 -4.15 -13.91
C LYS A 157 3.12 -5.34 -14.86
N LYS A 158 4.24 -5.90 -15.29
CA LYS A 158 4.30 -7.07 -16.18
C LYS A 158 4.32 -8.41 -15.45
N LEU A 159 4.45 -8.39 -14.13
CA LEU A 159 4.48 -9.62 -13.33
C LEU A 159 3.09 -10.28 -13.30
N PRO A 160 3.02 -11.61 -13.39
CA PRO A 160 1.76 -12.33 -13.23
C PRO A 160 1.10 -12.02 -11.87
N GLY A 161 -0.17 -11.64 -11.91
CA GLY A 161 -0.92 -11.25 -10.72
C GLY A 161 -0.73 -9.80 -10.26
N ALA A 162 0.16 -9.04 -10.92
CA ALA A 162 0.29 -7.62 -10.65
C ALA A 162 -0.86 -6.82 -11.29
N GLN A 163 -1.34 -5.83 -10.58
CA GLN A 163 -2.39 -4.91 -11.03
C GLN A 163 -2.11 -3.52 -10.47
N VAL A 164 -2.56 -2.51 -11.19
CA VAL A 164 -2.58 -1.13 -10.72
C VAL A 164 -4.03 -0.77 -10.44
N ASP A 165 -4.31 -0.29 -9.24
CA ASP A 165 -5.67 0.12 -8.87
C ASP A 165 -6.02 1.52 -9.39
N ASP A 166 -7.22 1.97 -9.08
CA ASP A 166 -7.73 3.28 -9.52
C ASP A 166 -6.94 4.46 -8.90
N GLU A 167 -6.22 4.22 -7.79
CA GLU A 167 -5.39 5.21 -7.11
C GLU A 167 -3.93 5.18 -7.58
N GLY A 168 -3.59 4.27 -8.51
CA GLY A 168 -2.24 4.08 -9.03
C GLY A 168 -1.35 3.17 -8.17
N LYS A 169 -1.89 2.57 -7.11
CA LYS A 169 -1.17 1.64 -6.26
C LYS A 169 -1.02 0.29 -6.92
N ILE A 170 0.15 -0.29 -6.76
CA ILE A 170 0.44 -1.60 -7.33
C ILE A 170 0.09 -2.69 -6.31
N THR A 171 -0.68 -3.67 -6.76
CA THR A 171 -1.01 -4.87 -6.00
C THR A 171 -0.43 -6.10 -6.69
N ILE A 172 -0.03 -7.10 -5.94
CA ILE A 172 0.30 -8.45 -6.44
C ILE A 172 -0.66 -9.44 -5.81
N ASN A 173 -1.36 -10.21 -6.66
CA ASN A 173 -2.40 -11.14 -6.24
C ASN A 173 -3.44 -10.49 -5.30
N GLY A 174 -3.82 -9.24 -5.60
CA GLY A 174 -4.80 -8.48 -4.85
C GLY A 174 -4.31 -7.91 -3.51
N GLN A 175 -3.03 -8.05 -3.19
CA GLN A 175 -2.40 -7.46 -2.01
C GLN A 175 -1.57 -6.24 -2.40
N GLU A 176 -1.79 -5.10 -1.75
CA GLU A 176 -1.03 -3.88 -1.98
C GLU A 176 0.42 -4.07 -1.54
N ILE A 177 1.36 -3.60 -2.38
CA ILE A 177 2.78 -3.57 -2.03
C ILE A 177 3.00 -2.42 -1.05
N THR A 178 3.35 -2.76 0.18
CA THR A 178 3.56 -1.77 1.24
C THR A 178 5.03 -1.43 1.45
N LYS A 179 5.95 -2.32 1.02
CA LYS A 179 7.39 -2.13 1.19
C LYS A 179 8.18 -2.68 0.02
N ILE A 180 9.24 -1.97 -0.35
CA ILE A 180 10.27 -2.44 -1.26
C ILE A 180 11.54 -2.74 -0.44
N MET A 181 12.13 -3.91 -0.69
CA MET A 181 13.41 -4.30 -0.10
C MET A 181 14.43 -4.56 -1.20
N VAL A 182 15.70 -4.36 -0.90
CA VAL A 182 16.82 -4.69 -1.77
C VAL A 182 17.79 -5.58 -0.99
N ASP A 183 17.96 -6.82 -1.44
CA ASP A 183 18.74 -7.86 -0.74
C ASP A 183 18.33 -8.01 0.74
N GLY A 184 17.02 -8.05 0.99
CA GLY A 184 16.44 -8.21 2.33
C GLY A 184 16.46 -6.97 3.21
N LYS A 185 16.90 -5.81 2.71
CA LYS A 185 16.95 -4.54 3.44
C LYS A 185 15.89 -3.58 2.93
N GLU A 186 15.27 -2.87 3.85
CA GLU A 186 14.22 -1.91 3.52
C GLU A 186 14.80 -0.73 2.73
N PHE A 187 14.21 -0.44 1.58
CA PHE A 187 14.62 0.61 0.68
C PHE A 187 13.54 1.70 0.64
N PHE A 188 13.88 2.92 1.06
CA PHE A 188 12.93 4.02 1.27
C PHE A 188 11.73 3.62 2.15
N THR A 189 11.93 3.62 3.44
CA THR A 189 11.15 3.00 4.53
C THR A 189 9.63 3.27 4.51
N LYS A 190 9.15 4.32 3.87
CA LYS A 190 7.72 4.69 3.87
C LYS A 190 7.18 5.09 2.49
N ASP A 191 8.00 5.00 1.45
CA ASP A 191 7.59 5.40 0.10
C ASP A 191 7.97 4.32 -0.93
N PRO A 192 7.16 3.26 -1.08
CA PRO A 192 7.38 2.26 -2.12
C PRO A 192 7.36 2.85 -3.53
N ASP A 193 6.60 3.92 -3.76
CA ASP A 193 6.52 4.57 -5.06
C ASP A 193 7.84 5.18 -5.49
N LEU A 194 8.57 5.74 -4.54
CA LEU A 194 9.89 6.28 -4.82
C LEU A 194 10.85 5.19 -5.32
N ALA A 195 10.81 4.01 -4.71
CA ALA A 195 11.60 2.87 -5.16
C ALA A 195 11.13 2.34 -6.51
N LEU A 196 9.82 2.20 -6.71
CA LEU A 196 9.23 1.72 -7.96
C LEU A 196 9.60 2.62 -9.15
N LYS A 197 9.62 3.94 -8.94
CA LYS A 197 9.86 4.92 -10.00
C LYS A 197 11.33 5.14 -10.31
N ASN A 198 12.24 4.80 -9.41
CA ASN A 198 13.65 5.18 -9.53
C ASN A 198 14.62 4.00 -9.60
N LEU A 199 14.23 2.77 -9.20
CA LEU A 199 15.11 1.62 -9.31
C LEU A 199 15.14 1.07 -10.74
N PRO A 200 16.31 1.06 -11.40
CA PRO A 200 16.42 0.51 -12.75
C PRO A 200 16.35 -1.02 -12.72
N VAL A 201 15.63 -1.59 -13.68
CA VAL A 201 15.44 -3.06 -13.78
C VAL A 201 16.75 -3.79 -14.10
N ASP A 202 17.69 -3.14 -14.77
CA ASP A 202 18.92 -3.78 -15.26
C ASP A 202 19.85 -4.31 -14.17
N ILE A 203 19.71 -3.80 -12.93
CA ILE A 203 20.48 -4.30 -11.77
C ILE A 203 19.81 -5.47 -11.05
N ILE A 204 18.53 -5.74 -11.33
CA ILE A 204 17.71 -6.69 -10.59
C ILE A 204 17.81 -8.06 -11.27
N ASP A 205 18.12 -9.09 -10.49
CA ASP A 205 18.14 -10.49 -10.92
C ASP A 205 16.78 -11.15 -10.74
N ASN A 206 16.24 -11.06 -9.53
CA ASN A 206 14.95 -11.64 -9.19
C ASN A 206 14.14 -10.67 -8.33
N ILE A 207 12.81 -10.75 -8.46
CA ILE A 207 11.87 -10.10 -7.57
C ILE A 207 11.19 -11.18 -6.74
N LYS A 208 11.27 -11.07 -5.43
CA LYS A 208 10.57 -11.94 -4.49
C LYS A 208 9.35 -11.19 -3.94
N SER A 209 8.18 -11.78 -4.05
CA SER A 209 6.96 -11.25 -3.41
C SER A 209 6.51 -12.21 -2.33
N TYR A 210 6.38 -11.71 -1.12
CA TYR A 210 5.94 -12.46 0.04
C TYR A 210 5.29 -11.56 1.08
N ASN A 211 4.52 -12.18 1.98
CA ASN A 211 3.97 -11.48 3.13
C ASN A 211 4.98 -11.50 4.29
N LYS A 212 5.61 -10.36 4.53
CA LYS A 212 6.49 -10.15 5.67
C LYS A 212 5.64 -9.96 6.92
N LYS A 213 5.92 -10.71 7.95
CA LYS A 213 5.32 -10.50 9.27
C LYS A 213 5.75 -9.17 9.85
N SER A 214 4.87 -8.58 10.66
CA SER A 214 5.18 -7.32 11.37
C SER A 214 6.50 -7.43 12.15
N ASP A 215 7.16 -6.31 12.37
CA ASP A 215 8.37 -6.29 13.21
C ASP A 215 8.08 -6.84 14.61
N LYS A 216 6.88 -6.61 15.15
CA LYS A 216 6.45 -7.17 16.43
C LYS A 216 6.40 -8.70 16.37
N THR A 217 5.78 -9.29 15.35
CA THR A 217 5.76 -10.75 15.13
C THR A 217 7.15 -11.31 14.91
N ARG A 218 7.99 -10.64 14.11
CA ARG A 218 9.36 -11.07 13.84
C ARG A 218 10.22 -11.12 15.13
N ILE A 219 10.07 -10.13 15.97
CA ILE A 219 10.84 -9.98 17.20
C ILE A 219 10.31 -10.90 18.29
N THR A 220 8.98 -10.99 18.45
CA THR A 220 8.37 -11.79 19.52
C THR A 220 8.18 -13.26 19.13
N GLY A 221 8.21 -13.60 17.85
CA GLY A 221 7.88 -14.94 17.34
C GLY A 221 6.38 -15.26 17.38
N ILE A 222 5.53 -14.31 17.78
CA ILE A 222 4.09 -14.50 17.92
C ILE A 222 3.38 -13.68 16.87
N ASP A 223 2.58 -14.38 16.07
CA ASP A 223 1.82 -13.78 14.99
C ASP A 223 0.74 -12.83 15.56
N ASP A 224 0.90 -11.53 15.34
CA ASP A 224 -0.09 -10.51 15.72
C ASP A 224 -1.21 -10.37 14.68
N GLY A 225 -1.12 -11.13 13.60
CA GLY A 225 -2.08 -11.10 12.50
C GLY A 225 -1.84 -9.96 11.52
N GLU A 226 -0.76 -9.21 11.68
CA GLU A 226 -0.37 -8.15 10.74
C GLU A 226 0.73 -8.65 9.83
N GLU A 227 0.48 -8.55 8.53
CA GLU A 227 1.42 -8.92 7.48
C GLU A 227 1.49 -7.76 6.48
N GLU A 228 2.69 -7.51 5.97
CA GLU A 228 2.97 -6.51 4.95
C GLU A 228 3.38 -7.22 3.66
N THR A 229 2.77 -6.86 2.54
CA THR A 229 3.19 -7.40 1.24
C THR A 229 4.45 -6.68 0.78
N VAL A 230 5.51 -7.44 0.61
CA VAL A 230 6.84 -6.94 0.32
C VAL A 230 7.28 -7.40 -1.06
N LEU A 231 7.94 -6.50 -1.81
CA LEU A 231 8.79 -6.84 -2.94
C LEU A 231 10.25 -6.76 -2.49
N ASP A 232 10.93 -7.89 -2.47
CA ASP A 232 12.34 -7.98 -2.16
C ASP A 232 13.12 -8.23 -3.46
N LEU A 233 13.94 -7.28 -3.83
CA LEU A 233 14.71 -7.24 -5.06
C LEU A 233 16.08 -7.86 -4.81
N THR A 234 16.39 -8.96 -5.49
CA THR A 234 17.72 -9.53 -5.46
C THR A 234 18.58 -8.84 -6.52
N VAL A 235 19.68 -8.25 -6.12
CA VAL A 235 20.63 -7.60 -7.04
C VAL A 235 21.47 -8.66 -7.77
N LYS A 236 21.75 -8.47 -9.06
CA LYS A 236 22.61 -9.37 -9.87
C LYS A 236 23.99 -9.51 -9.24
N LYS A 237 24.54 -10.72 -9.27
CA LYS A 237 25.89 -10.99 -8.79
C LYS A 237 26.90 -10.04 -9.45
N GLY A 238 27.79 -9.44 -8.63
CA GLY A 238 28.77 -8.46 -9.09
C GLY A 238 28.23 -7.04 -9.25
N LYS A 239 26.92 -6.82 -9.10
CA LYS A 239 26.31 -5.48 -9.08
C LYS A 239 25.94 -5.00 -7.66
N ASN A 240 26.34 -5.71 -6.63
CA ASN A 240 26.19 -5.35 -5.22
C ASN A 240 27.35 -4.56 -4.64
N GLN A 241 28.40 -4.24 -5.46
CA GLN A 241 29.55 -3.43 -5.08
C GLN A 241 29.84 -2.41 -6.18
N GLY A 242 29.64 -1.14 -5.88
CA GLY A 242 29.90 -0.06 -6.82
C GLY A 242 28.88 1.08 -6.76
N TRP A 243 29.00 1.93 -7.77
CA TRP A 243 28.08 3.03 -7.98
C TRP A 243 27.19 2.73 -9.18
N PHE A 244 25.92 2.99 -9.05
CA PHE A 244 24.98 2.95 -10.17
C PHE A 244 23.93 4.03 -10.01
N GLY A 245 23.37 4.46 -11.12
CA GLY A 245 22.34 5.48 -11.09
C GLY A 245 21.85 5.84 -12.47
N ASN A 246 20.92 6.76 -12.52
CA ASN A 246 20.38 7.31 -13.74
C ASN A 246 20.07 8.79 -13.54
N ALA A 247 20.14 9.54 -14.62
CA ALA A 247 19.64 10.90 -14.72
C ALA A 247 18.75 11.00 -15.96
N ASP A 248 17.60 11.67 -15.84
CA ASP A 248 16.65 11.94 -16.91
C ASP A 248 16.36 13.44 -16.88
N ILE A 249 16.72 14.13 -17.94
CA ILE A 249 16.46 15.57 -18.10
C ILE A 249 15.63 15.72 -19.36
N ALA A 250 14.53 16.45 -19.24
CA ALA A 250 13.66 16.72 -20.38
C ALA A 250 13.06 18.12 -20.33
N ALA A 251 12.81 18.64 -21.52
CA ALA A 251 12.08 19.87 -21.74
C ALA A 251 11.04 19.68 -22.83
N GLY A 252 9.97 20.44 -22.76
CA GLY A 252 8.86 20.37 -23.71
C GLY A 252 8.21 21.74 -23.95
N ASN A 253 7.13 21.73 -24.71
CA ASN A 253 6.30 22.90 -24.88
C ASN A 253 5.54 23.23 -23.58
N HIS A 254 4.90 24.40 -23.54
CA HIS A 254 4.13 24.90 -22.39
C HIS A 254 4.94 24.89 -21.08
N ASP A 255 6.24 25.20 -21.17
CA ASP A 255 7.18 25.23 -20.03
C ASP A 255 7.25 23.90 -19.26
N ARG A 256 6.98 22.78 -19.93
CA ARG A 256 7.08 21.45 -19.33
C ARG A 256 8.52 21.02 -19.18
N TYR A 257 8.85 20.58 -17.99
CA TYR A 257 10.19 20.08 -17.69
C TYR A 257 10.15 18.88 -16.74
N THR A 258 11.20 18.07 -16.81
CA THR A 258 11.56 17.10 -15.79
C THR A 258 13.08 17.02 -15.68
N ALA A 259 13.58 16.96 -14.45
CA ALA A 259 14.95 16.64 -14.14
C ALA A 259 14.94 15.72 -12.93
N LYS A 260 15.20 14.44 -13.15
CA LYS A 260 15.18 13.44 -12.08
C LYS A 260 16.41 12.56 -12.16
N GLY A 261 16.83 12.07 -11.01
CA GLY A 261 17.96 11.17 -10.97
C GLY A 261 18.09 10.47 -9.64
N MET A 262 18.83 9.39 -9.70
CA MET A 262 19.17 8.58 -8.56
C MET A 262 20.63 8.15 -8.66
N LEU A 263 21.34 8.23 -7.56
CA LEU A 263 22.70 7.71 -7.40
C LEU A 263 22.76 6.79 -6.20
N ASN A 264 23.19 5.57 -6.42
CA ASN A 264 23.34 4.54 -5.40
C ASN A 264 24.80 4.14 -5.26
N ARG A 265 25.21 3.91 -4.03
CA ARG A 265 26.46 3.25 -3.67
C ARG A 265 26.14 2.01 -2.82
N PHE A 266 26.49 0.85 -3.32
CA PHE A 266 26.39 -0.41 -2.59
C PHE A 266 27.78 -0.94 -2.32
N VAL A 267 28.06 -1.30 -1.07
CA VAL A 267 29.35 -1.88 -0.66
C VAL A 267 29.11 -2.82 0.53
N ASP A 268 29.44 -4.11 0.36
CA ASP A 268 29.39 -5.13 1.42
C ASP A 268 28.06 -5.15 2.22
N GLY A 269 26.98 -4.90 1.51
CA GLY A 269 25.64 -4.84 2.06
C GLY A 269 25.26 -3.49 2.68
N ASP A 270 26.16 -2.51 2.75
CA ASP A 270 25.79 -1.12 3.05
C ASP A 270 25.22 -0.45 1.81
N GLN A 271 24.19 0.34 1.99
CA GLN A 271 23.50 1.03 0.91
C GLN A 271 23.43 2.53 1.22
N LEU A 272 23.78 3.35 0.26
CA LEU A 272 23.59 4.80 0.27
C LEU A 272 22.95 5.22 -1.04
N THR A 273 21.83 5.91 -0.98
CA THR A 273 21.07 6.35 -2.14
C THR A 273 20.77 7.82 -2.02
N GLY A 274 21.09 8.60 -3.06
CA GLY A 274 20.59 9.95 -3.24
C GLY A 274 19.62 10.00 -4.39
N VAL A 275 18.50 10.73 -4.24
CA VAL A 275 17.48 10.94 -5.27
C VAL A 275 17.14 12.41 -5.39
N PHE A 276 16.80 12.84 -6.60
CA PHE A 276 16.16 14.13 -6.84
C PHE A 276 15.11 13.99 -7.94
N ASN A 277 14.05 14.80 -7.86
CA ASN A 277 12.98 14.84 -8.84
C ASN A 277 12.36 16.24 -8.88
N PHE A 278 12.61 16.94 -9.96
CA PHE A 278 12.10 18.27 -10.27
C PHE A 278 11.26 18.16 -11.52
N ASN A 279 9.96 18.40 -11.45
CA ASN A 279 9.09 18.28 -12.59
C ASN A 279 7.78 19.06 -12.40
N ASN A 280 7.17 19.43 -13.54
CA ASN A 280 5.82 19.97 -13.59
C ASN A 280 4.88 19.14 -14.49
N VAL A 281 5.20 17.87 -14.71
CA VAL A 281 4.45 16.95 -15.59
C VAL A 281 3.90 15.71 -14.85
N ARG A 282 3.99 15.67 -13.52
CA ARG A 282 3.52 14.54 -12.68
C ARG A 282 4.06 13.17 -13.14
N ASP A 283 5.32 13.11 -13.57
CA ASP A 283 5.99 11.87 -13.99
C ASP A 283 5.19 11.04 -15.03
N ALA A 284 4.74 11.69 -16.09
CA ALA A 284 4.07 10.99 -17.18
C ALA A 284 5.00 9.98 -17.86
N SER A 285 4.48 8.80 -18.21
CA SER A 285 5.18 7.79 -18.99
C SER A 285 4.26 7.17 -20.05
N VAL A 286 4.78 6.91 -21.24
CA VAL A 286 4.06 6.30 -22.36
C VAL A 286 4.22 4.79 -22.35
N GLY A 287 3.19 4.04 -22.77
CA GLY A 287 3.21 2.58 -22.90
C GLY A 287 3.04 1.81 -21.59
N GLY A 288 2.98 2.49 -20.48
CA GLY A 288 2.83 1.90 -19.14
C GLY A 288 1.40 1.82 -18.62
N GLY A 289 0.41 2.28 -19.37
CA GLY A 289 -0.99 2.24 -18.96
C GLY A 289 -1.31 3.07 -17.72
N ARG A 290 -0.53 4.08 -17.45
CA ARG A 290 -0.71 4.91 -16.26
C ARG A 290 -1.87 5.87 -16.46
N ARG A 291 -2.97 5.60 -15.78
CA ARG A 291 -3.97 6.64 -15.56
C ARG A 291 -3.43 7.59 -14.50
N TRP A 292 -3.45 8.86 -14.83
CA TRP A 292 -3.21 9.94 -13.90
C TRP A 292 -4.40 10.07 -12.94
N TYR A 293 -4.46 9.18 -11.93
CA TYR A 293 -5.42 9.30 -10.85
C TYR A 293 -4.71 9.84 -9.61
N GLY A 294 -4.87 11.09 -9.40
CA GLY A 294 -4.48 11.74 -8.15
C GLY A 294 -4.93 13.18 -8.25
N GLY A 295 -5.75 13.65 -7.36
CA GLY A 295 -6.37 14.94 -7.21
C GLY A 295 -6.10 15.98 -8.30
N GLY A 296 -7.09 16.68 -8.78
CA GLY A 296 -7.00 17.66 -9.84
C GLY A 296 -5.91 18.71 -9.66
N GLY A 297 -5.65 19.48 -10.70
CA GLY A 297 -4.72 20.61 -10.68
C GLY A 297 -3.38 20.35 -11.36
N MET A 298 -2.67 21.39 -11.68
CA MET A 298 -1.29 21.38 -12.18
C MET A 298 -0.33 21.47 -11.00
N GLU A 299 0.72 20.64 -10.99
CA GLU A 299 1.65 20.58 -9.87
C GLU A 299 3.09 20.74 -10.36
N ASP A 300 3.82 21.70 -9.76
CA ASP A 300 5.27 21.81 -9.85
C ASP A 300 5.87 21.23 -8.57
N THR A 301 6.75 20.23 -8.71
CA THR A 301 7.38 19.54 -7.60
C THR A 301 8.90 19.57 -7.72
N LYS A 302 9.55 19.93 -6.61
CA LYS A 302 11.00 19.85 -6.43
C LYS A 302 11.25 19.04 -5.17
N SER A 303 11.80 17.85 -5.33
CA SER A 303 12.06 16.95 -4.20
C SER A 303 13.46 16.35 -4.29
N GLY A 304 14.03 16.04 -3.14
CA GLY A 304 15.28 15.33 -3.03
C GLY A 304 15.39 14.62 -1.71
N GLY A 305 16.16 13.54 -1.68
CA GLY A 305 16.31 12.75 -0.48
C GLY A 305 17.55 11.89 -0.48
N ILE A 306 17.94 11.51 0.72
CA ILE A 306 19.04 10.58 0.98
C ILE A 306 18.48 9.43 1.80
N ASN A 307 18.77 8.22 1.39
CA ASN A 307 18.47 6.99 2.14
C ASN A 307 19.78 6.25 2.40
N PHE A 308 19.90 5.64 3.58
CA PHE A 308 21.02 4.79 3.90
C PHE A 308 20.59 3.57 4.72
N SER A 309 21.33 2.48 4.57
CA SER A 309 21.21 1.27 5.38
C SER A 309 22.60 0.69 5.64
N LEU A 310 22.96 0.56 6.90
CA LEU A 310 24.24 0.04 7.36
C LEU A 310 23.99 -1.18 8.24
N THR A 311 24.71 -2.26 7.97
CA THR A 311 24.55 -3.51 8.73
C THR A 311 25.87 -3.89 9.37
N ARG A 312 25.84 -4.10 10.67
CA ARG A 312 26.96 -4.61 11.48
C ARG A 312 26.49 -5.85 12.25
N LYS A 313 27.40 -6.62 12.81
CA LYS A 313 27.09 -7.90 13.48
C LYS A 313 25.93 -7.84 14.47
N LYS A 314 25.82 -6.75 15.24
CA LYS A 314 24.81 -6.58 16.30
C LYS A 314 23.90 -5.39 16.12
N VAL A 315 24.17 -4.53 15.14
CA VAL A 315 23.43 -3.27 14.93
C VAL A 315 23.11 -3.09 13.47
N GLU A 316 21.85 -2.80 13.19
CA GLU A 316 21.38 -2.35 11.88
C GLU A 316 20.92 -0.90 12.02
N LEU A 317 21.50 -0.03 11.20
CA LEU A 317 21.15 1.39 11.12
C LEU A 317 20.55 1.66 9.75
N GLY A 318 19.44 2.33 9.70
CA GLY A 318 18.83 2.77 8.46
C GLY A 318 18.15 4.11 8.66
N GLY A 319 17.90 4.80 7.55
CA GLY A 319 17.16 6.04 7.63
C GLY A 319 17.04 6.75 6.30
N SER A 320 16.11 7.70 6.27
CA SER A 320 15.94 8.62 5.16
C SER A 320 15.77 10.05 5.65
N VAL A 321 16.21 10.97 4.83
CA VAL A 321 15.98 12.40 4.96
C VAL A 321 15.46 12.89 3.62
N ASP A 322 14.30 13.54 3.61
CA ASP A 322 13.61 13.96 2.41
C ASP A 322 13.20 15.42 2.51
N PHE A 323 13.34 16.14 1.42
CA PHE A 323 12.87 17.50 1.22
C PHE A 323 11.96 17.55 0.00
N ARG A 324 10.82 18.27 0.12
CA ARG A 324 9.90 18.52 -0.99
C ARG A 324 9.42 19.96 -0.94
N ASP A 325 9.43 20.64 -2.06
CA ASP A 325 8.74 21.90 -2.35
C ASP A 325 7.78 21.65 -3.50
N SER A 326 6.47 21.76 -3.26
CA SER A 326 5.45 21.55 -4.28
C SER A 326 4.48 22.71 -4.28
N GLU A 327 4.15 23.17 -5.48
CA GLU A 327 3.10 24.14 -5.74
C GLU A 327 2.05 23.50 -6.63
N ARG A 328 0.80 23.55 -6.22
CA ARG A 328 -0.33 23.00 -6.95
C ARG A 328 -1.35 24.09 -7.22
N ASP A 329 -1.65 24.31 -8.51
CA ASP A 329 -2.73 25.14 -9.02
C ASP A 329 -3.91 24.24 -9.38
N THR A 330 -5.02 24.39 -8.67
CA THR A 330 -6.23 23.57 -8.84
C THR A 330 -7.39 24.47 -9.20
N GLN A 331 -7.81 24.41 -10.44
CA GLN A 331 -9.06 25.00 -10.89
C GLN A 331 -10.12 23.90 -10.94
N SER A 332 -11.26 24.13 -10.33
CA SER A 332 -12.33 23.14 -10.32
C SER A 332 -13.69 23.73 -10.61
N GLN A 333 -14.50 22.94 -11.30
CA GLN A 333 -15.93 23.18 -11.43
C GLN A 333 -16.66 22.03 -10.73
N THR A 334 -17.52 22.38 -9.79
CA THR A 334 -18.30 21.42 -9.02
C THR A 334 -19.78 21.62 -9.26
N THR A 335 -20.49 20.53 -9.58
CA THR A 335 -21.95 20.48 -9.61
C THR A 335 -22.43 19.54 -8.52
N ALA A 336 -23.31 20.00 -7.64
CA ALA A 336 -23.86 19.19 -6.58
C ALA A 336 -25.39 19.23 -6.57
N GLU A 337 -25.97 18.08 -6.23
CA GLU A 337 -27.41 17.88 -6.01
C GLU A 337 -27.62 17.46 -4.57
N THR A 338 -28.35 18.25 -3.83
CA THR A 338 -28.80 17.95 -2.45
C THR A 338 -30.17 17.30 -2.53
N PHE A 339 -30.32 16.11 -1.99
CA PHE A 339 -31.58 15.33 -2.03
C PHE A 339 -32.54 15.87 -0.96
N LEU A 340 -33.68 16.44 -1.37
CA LEU A 340 -34.72 16.97 -0.51
C LEU A 340 -36.02 16.20 -0.73
N GLN A 341 -36.93 16.21 0.24
CA GLN A 341 -38.21 15.53 0.16
C GLN A 341 -39.11 16.14 -0.93
N SER A 342 -39.04 17.45 -1.12
CA SER A 342 -39.84 18.20 -2.09
C SER A 342 -39.22 18.34 -3.47
N GLY A 343 -38.07 17.72 -3.70
CA GLY A 343 -37.29 17.86 -4.94
C GLY A 343 -35.79 17.83 -4.67
N SER A 344 -35.01 18.52 -5.44
CA SER A 344 -33.56 18.70 -5.21
C SER A 344 -33.21 20.16 -5.18
N SER A 345 -32.18 20.49 -4.40
CA SER A 345 -31.46 21.76 -4.56
C SER A 345 -30.15 21.51 -5.28
N TYR A 346 -29.83 22.34 -6.20
CA TYR A 346 -28.63 22.22 -7.02
C TYR A 346 -27.66 23.34 -6.72
N SER A 347 -26.37 23.06 -6.84
CA SER A 347 -25.34 24.10 -6.75
C SER A 347 -24.27 23.89 -7.80
N LYS A 348 -23.76 24.99 -8.36
CA LYS A 348 -22.62 25.01 -9.28
C LYS A 348 -21.57 25.95 -8.72
N GLY A 349 -20.38 25.38 -8.46
CA GLY A 349 -19.26 26.11 -7.87
C GLY A 349 -18.06 26.11 -8.80
N TYR A 350 -17.33 27.22 -8.78
CA TYR A 350 -16.03 27.36 -9.41
C TYR A 350 -15.03 27.70 -8.30
N SER A 351 -13.87 27.07 -8.31
CA SER A 351 -12.79 27.45 -7.41
C SER A 351 -11.45 27.44 -8.13
N ASN A 352 -10.56 28.30 -7.66
CA ASN A 352 -9.17 28.35 -8.05
C ASN A 352 -8.34 28.37 -6.79
N ASP A 353 -7.54 27.32 -6.56
CA ASP A 353 -6.80 27.10 -5.34
C ASP A 353 -5.31 26.90 -5.67
N ILE A 354 -4.44 27.76 -5.15
CA ILE A 354 -2.99 27.63 -5.23
C ILE A 354 -2.46 27.20 -3.86
N ASN A 355 -1.92 26.00 -3.80
CA ASN A 355 -1.34 25.43 -2.59
C ASN A 355 0.14 25.20 -2.74
N ARG A 356 0.96 25.82 -1.89
CA ARG A 356 2.40 25.57 -1.81
C ARG A 356 2.74 24.92 -0.48
N ASP A 357 3.38 23.73 -0.57
CA ASP A 357 3.80 22.92 0.57
C ASP A 357 5.32 22.68 0.50
N LYS A 358 6.05 23.17 1.51
CA LYS A 358 7.45 22.85 1.72
C LYS A 358 7.56 21.90 2.88
N ARG A 359 8.11 20.72 2.65
CA ARG A 359 8.19 19.67 3.65
C ARG A 359 9.62 19.17 3.80
N PHE A 360 10.01 19.01 5.04
CA PHE A 360 11.16 18.26 5.46
C PHE A 360 10.70 17.06 6.26
N SER A 361 11.18 15.87 5.96
CA SER A 361 10.93 14.67 6.76
C SER A 361 12.19 13.86 6.97
N SER A 362 12.30 13.27 8.13
CA SER A 362 13.38 12.33 8.45
C SER A 362 12.84 11.16 9.26
N ASN A 363 13.30 9.97 8.92
CA ASN A 363 12.94 8.73 9.59
C ASN A 363 14.21 7.92 9.78
N PHE A 364 14.44 7.43 10.99
CA PHE A 364 15.58 6.60 11.29
C PHE A 364 15.12 5.27 11.89
N ARG A 365 15.93 4.26 11.71
CA ARG A 365 15.75 2.93 12.28
C ARG A 365 17.06 2.47 12.89
N VAL A 366 17.03 2.13 14.15
CA VAL A 366 18.14 1.50 14.87
C VAL A 366 17.62 0.17 15.39
N GLU A 367 18.17 -0.93 14.93
CA GLU A 367 17.89 -2.26 15.49
C GLU A 367 19.17 -2.78 16.12
N TRP A 368 19.11 -3.06 17.41
CA TRP A 368 20.24 -3.55 18.20
C TRP A 368 19.92 -4.89 18.82
N LYS A 369 20.77 -5.87 18.54
CA LYS A 369 20.71 -7.25 19.07
C LYS A 369 21.91 -7.46 19.99
N PRO A 370 21.86 -7.02 21.28
CA PRO A 370 22.97 -7.17 22.21
C PRO A 370 23.37 -8.63 22.40
N ASP A 371 22.37 -9.52 22.43
CA ASP A 371 22.49 -10.97 22.53
C ASP A 371 21.44 -11.67 21.66
N SER A 372 21.46 -13.01 21.63
CA SER A 372 20.53 -13.83 20.83
C SER A 372 19.07 -13.81 21.33
N MET A 373 18.84 -13.34 22.55
CA MET A 373 17.55 -13.34 23.23
C MET A 373 16.90 -11.96 23.28
N THR A 374 17.67 -10.88 23.06
CA THR A 374 17.23 -9.50 23.20
C THR A 374 17.25 -8.79 21.84
N ASN A 375 16.17 -8.11 21.51
CA ASN A 375 16.09 -7.23 20.37
C ASN A 375 15.53 -5.87 20.81
N ILE A 376 16.22 -4.80 20.44
CA ILE A 376 15.82 -3.43 20.71
C ILE A 376 15.71 -2.72 19.37
N MET A 377 14.56 -2.13 19.10
CA MET A 377 14.32 -1.33 17.91
C MET A 377 13.88 0.06 18.31
N PHE A 378 14.47 1.07 17.70
CA PHE A 378 14.19 2.48 17.94
C PHE A 378 13.96 3.19 16.59
N LEU A 379 12.81 3.84 16.46
CA LEU A 379 12.31 4.40 15.20
C LEU A 379 11.94 5.89 15.39
N PRO A 380 12.90 6.80 15.52
CA PRO A 380 12.62 8.22 15.61
C PRO A 380 12.27 8.83 14.25
N TRP A 381 11.42 9.84 14.27
CA TRP A 381 11.04 10.59 13.10
C TRP A 381 10.81 12.07 13.42
N VAL A 382 11.06 12.94 12.44
CA VAL A 382 10.77 14.37 12.48
C VAL A 382 10.14 14.78 11.15
N ASN A 383 9.06 15.56 11.22
CA ASN A 383 8.44 16.18 10.06
C ASN A 383 8.27 17.68 10.34
N TYR A 384 8.66 18.49 9.38
CA TYR A 384 8.36 19.92 9.39
C TYR A 384 7.76 20.29 8.05
N SER A 385 6.67 21.05 8.08
CA SER A 385 6.10 21.59 6.84
C SER A 385 5.67 23.03 7.00
N LYS A 386 5.83 23.75 5.90
CA LYS A 386 5.36 25.12 5.74
C LYS A 386 4.40 25.19 4.57
N THR A 387 3.18 25.60 4.82
CA THR A 387 2.12 25.68 3.82
C THR A 387 1.75 27.12 3.53
N LYS A 388 1.45 27.43 2.28
CA LYS A 388 0.79 28.64 1.86
C LYS A 388 -0.36 28.27 0.97
N ARG A 389 -1.53 28.79 1.25
CA ARG A 389 -2.72 28.56 0.43
C ARG A 389 -3.32 29.87 0.04
N HIS A 390 -3.76 29.93 -1.20
CA HIS A 390 -4.54 31.01 -1.76
C HIS A 390 -5.69 30.37 -2.52
N GLY A 391 -6.91 30.82 -2.29
CA GLY A 391 -8.08 30.30 -2.97
C GLY A 391 -9.11 31.36 -3.16
N ASP A 392 -9.77 31.33 -4.31
CA ASP A 392 -10.97 32.08 -4.63
C ASP A 392 -12.03 31.14 -5.17
N GLY A 393 -13.30 31.46 -4.93
CA GLY A 393 -14.39 30.62 -5.37
C GLY A 393 -15.71 31.36 -5.45
N GLU A 394 -16.55 30.90 -6.36
CA GLU A 394 -17.94 31.31 -6.50
C GLU A 394 -18.84 30.08 -6.51
N THR A 395 -19.95 30.13 -5.81
CA THR A 395 -20.95 29.06 -5.80
C THR A 395 -22.34 29.66 -5.95
N LEU A 396 -23.06 29.16 -6.95
CA LEU A 396 -24.44 29.47 -7.23
C LEU A 396 -25.33 28.33 -6.73
N THR A 397 -26.44 28.64 -6.08
CA THR A 397 -27.40 27.65 -5.57
C THR A 397 -28.80 28.00 -6.08
N GLY A 398 -29.53 26.99 -6.57
CA GLY A 398 -30.86 27.15 -7.10
C GLY A 398 -31.74 25.90 -6.92
N ASP A 399 -33.04 26.08 -7.19
CA ASP A 399 -34.04 25.01 -7.13
C ASP A 399 -33.99 24.06 -8.34
N ILE A 400 -33.35 24.49 -9.43
CA ILE A 400 -33.20 23.72 -10.68
C ILE A 400 -31.73 23.70 -11.13
N ASP A 401 -31.38 22.73 -11.95
CA ASP A 401 -30.05 22.60 -12.57
C ASP A 401 -30.01 23.30 -13.94
N ASN A 402 -30.10 24.64 -13.93
CA ASN A 402 -30.08 25.46 -15.14
C ASN A 402 -29.11 26.66 -15.02
N PHE A 403 -27.92 26.43 -14.51
CA PHE A 403 -26.95 27.47 -14.22
C PHE A 403 -26.38 28.19 -15.45
N GLU A 404 -26.59 27.68 -16.64
CA GLU A 404 -26.22 28.37 -17.90
C GLU A 404 -27.09 29.60 -18.14
N HIS A 405 -28.29 29.61 -17.56
CA HIS A 405 -29.26 30.71 -17.66
C HIS A 405 -29.52 31.31 -16.27
N TRP A 406 -28.45 31.66 -15.54
CA TRP A 406 -28.55 32.17 -14.17
C TRP A 406 -29.42 33.43 -14.05
N GLU A 407 -29.33 34.35 -15.00
CA GLU A 407 -30.13 35.55 -15.02
C GLU A 407 -31.64 35.23 -15.13
N GLN A 408 -32.00 34.22 -15.87
CA GLN A 408 -33.37 33.74 -15.95
C GLN A 408 -33.81 33.11 -14.63
N MET A 409 -32.97 32.28 -14.01
CA MET A 409 -33.24 31.73 -12.69
C MET A 409 -33.47 32.78 -11.63
N LEU A 410 -32.76 33.91 -11.70
CA LEU A 410 -32.99 35.05 -10.85
C LEU A 410 -34.37 35.68 -11.08
N GLN A 411 -34.75 35.91 -12.35
CA GLN A 411 -36.05 36.47 -12.73
C GLN A 411 -37.24 35.58 -12.36
N ASP A 412 -37.04 34.28 -12.48
CA ASP A 412 -38.06 33.27 -12.18
C ASP A 412 -38.12 32.89 -10.68
N GLY A 413 -37.33 33.53 -9.83
CA GLY A 413 -37.27 33.27 -8.38
C GLY A 413 -36.74 31.92 -7.99
N GLN A 414 -36.01 31.23 -8.90
CA GLN A 414 -35.44 29.91 -8.72
C GLN A 414 -33.99 29.95 -8.17
N ALA A 415 -33.35 31.11 -8.22
CA ALA A 415 -32.06 31.36 -7.59
C ALA A 415 -32.21 31.50 -6.08
N ILE A 416 -31.41 30.76 -5.30
CA ILE A 416 -31.45 30.77 -3.85
C ILE A 416 -30.37 31.70 -3.28
N ASN A 417 -29.11 31.41 -3.59
CA ASN A 417 -27.99 32.24 -3.16
C ASN A 417 -26.81 32.19 -4.12
N LYS A 418 -25.96 33.21 -3.99
CA LYS A 418 -24.64 33.29 -4.58
C LYS A 418 -23.62 33.50 -3.46
N SER A 419 -22.59 32.70 -3.39
CA SER A 419 -21.50 32.82 -2.43
C SER A 419 -20.20 33.09 -3.17
N THR A 420 -19.52 34.17 -2.82
CA THR A 420 -18.18 34.52 -3.30
C THR A 420 -17.21 34.40 -2.12
N THR A 421 -16.11 33.71 -2.29
CA THR A 421 -15.12 33.47 -1.24
C THR A 421 -13.72 33.77 -1.72
N TYR A 422 -12.90 34.28 -0.80
CA TYR A 422 -11.48 34.49 -1.00
C TYR A 422 -10.76 34.08 0.28
N SER A 423 -9.72 33.26 0.16
CA SER A 423 -8.94 32.84 1.31
C SER A 423 -7.44 32.91 1.05
N ASN A 424 -6.68 33.29 2.06
CA ASN A 424 -5.23 33.32 2.03
C ASN A 424 -4.71 32.86 3.39
N SER A 425 -3.90 31.78 3.43
CA SER A 425 -3.40 31.29 4.70
C SER A 425 -1.93 30.85 4.63
N LYS A 426 -1.27 30.94 5.77
CA LYS A 426 0.11 30.49 5.99
C LYS A 426 0.13 29.60 7.22
N GLY A 427 0.76 28.42 7.10
CA GLY A 427 0.85 27.46 8.20
C GLY A 427 2.25 26.91 8.35
N ASP A 428 2.64 26.71 9.60
CA ASP A 428 3.86 26.01 10.00
C ASP A 428 3.46 24.82 10.87
N ASN A 429 3.98 23.61 10.54
CA ASN A 429 3.67 22.40 11.28
C ASN A 429 4.97 21.69 11.63
N LEU A 430 5.17 21.38 12.90
CA LEU A 430 6.27 20.58 13.42
C LEU A 430 5.69 19.32 14.08
N GLY A 431 6.21 18.18 13.70
CA GLY A 431 5.89 16.90 14.34
C GLY A 431 7.15 16.11 14.57
N PHE A 432 7.27 15.49 15.72
CA PHE A 432 8.33 14.54 15.98
C PHE A 432 7.84 13.43 16.92
N GLY A 433 8.51 12.31 16.86
CA GLY A 433 8.14 11.20 17.72
C GLY A 433 9.05 10.01 17.55
N THR A 434 8.73 8.96 18.27
CA THR A 434 9.47 7.71 18.22
C THR A 434 8.60 6.53 18.59
N ASN A 435 8.98 5.37 18.03
CA ASN A 435 8.52 4.08 18.50
C ASN A 435 9.76 3.29 18.96
N MET A 436 9.74 2.80 20.20
CA MET A 436 10.79 1.94 20.75
C MET A 436 10.19 0.61 21.14
N LEU A 437 10.69 -0.46 20.55
CA LEU A 437 10.29 -1.83 20.84
C LEU A 437 11.46 -2.56 21.49
N VAL A 438 11.25 -3.04 22.70
CA VAL A 438 12.21 -3.89 23.42
C VAL A 438 11.56 -5.25 23.61
N ASN A 439 12.20 -6.30 23.14
CA ASN A 439 11.73 -7.65 23.35
C ASN A 439 12.85 -8.53 23.92
N ARG A 440 12.51 -9.34 24.90
CA ARG A 440 13.39 -10.34 25.45
C ARG A 440 12.72 -11.70 25.44
N ARG A 441 13.34 -12.65 24.76
CA ARG A 441 13.00 -14.06 24.87
C ARG A 441 13.43 -14.60 26.24
N LEU A 442 12.53 -15.24 26.94
CA LEU A 442 12.77 -15.83 28.27
C LEU A 442 12.97 -17.34 28.19
N SER A 443 12.58 -17.97 27.09
CA SER A 443 12.83 -19.38 26.83
C SER A 443 12.81 -19.71 25.35
N ASP A 444 13.43 -20.81 24.97
CA ASP A 444 13.42 -21.33 23.60
C ASP A 444 12.03 -21.85 23.14
N LYS A 445 11.13 -22.08 24.11
CA LYS A 445 9.74 -22.53 23.85
C LYS A 445 8.81 -21.38 23.44
N GLY A 446 9.31 -20.14 23.33
CA GLY A 446 8.55 -18.97 22.88
C GLY A 446 7.99 -18.09 24.00
N ARG A 447 8.37 -18.35 25.30
CA ARG A 447 8.06 -17.39 26.36
C ARG A 447 8.83 -16.10 26.12
N ASN A 448 8.13 -14.97 26.13
CA ASN A 448 8.76 -13.68 25.91
C ASN A 448 8.03 -12.56 26.63
N ILE A 449 8.77 -11.48 26.88
CA ILE A 449 8.26 -10.20 27.35
C ILE A 449 8.67 -9.11 26.39
N GLY A 450 7.72 -8.27 26.02
CA GLY A 450 7.95 -7.11 25.17
C GLY A 450 7.44 -5.82 25.78
N VAL A 451 8.17 -4.76 25.59
CA VAL A 451 7.76 -3.39 25.95
C VAL A 451 7.76 -2.55 24.68
N ASN A 452 6.64 -1.89 24.41
CA ASN A 452 6.50 -0.96 23.30
C ASN A 452 6.20 0.44 23.84
N LEU A 453 7.07 1.39 23.51
CA LEU A 453 6.96 2.79 23.88
C LEU A 453 6.73 3.62 22.61
N ASN A 454 5.62 4.34 22.57
CA ASN A 454 5.34 5.28 21.49
C ASN A 454 5.28 6.68 22.10
N PHE A 455 5.87 7.63 21.44
CA PHE A 455 5.78 9.04 21.78
C PHE A 455 5.60 9.84 20.48
N SER A 456 4.69 10.81 20.49
CA SER A 456 4.54 11.80 19.43
C SER A 456 4.21 13.17 20.00
N TYR A 457 4.74 14.19 19.36
CA TYR A 457 4.44 15.59 19.58
C TYR A 457 4.16 16.28 18.26
N GLY A 458 3.19 17.20 18.25
CA GLY A 458 2.86 18.04 17.12
C GLY A 458 2.51 19.45 17.56
N ASP A 459 3.04 20.43 16.84
CA ASP A 459 2.69 21.86 16.92
C ASP A 459 2.34 22.35 15.53
N SER A 460 1.20 23.05 15.42
CA SER A 460 0.72 23.61 14.16
C SER A 460 0.20 25.00 14.40
N LYS A 461 0.70 25.94 13.61
CA LYS A 461 0.24 27.34 13.59
C LYS A 461 -0.22 27.70 12.20
N THR A 462 -1.41 28.28 12.09
CA THR A 462 -1.95 28.74 10.81
C THR A 462 -2.62 30.10 11.00
N ASP A 463 -2.17 31.07 10.24
CA ASP A 463 -2.79 32.37 10.13
C ASP A 463 -3.48 32.45 8.76
N GLY A 464 -4.72 32.92 8.74
CA GLY A 464 -5.52 33.00 7.51
C GLY A 464 -6.40 34.24 7.47
N ASN A 465 -6.56 34.78 6.27
CA ASN A 465 -7.57 35.77 5.94
C ASN A 465 -8.64 35.09 5.09
N ASP A 466 -9.88 35.16 5.54
CA ASP A 466 -11.03 34.55 4.88
C ASP A 466 -12.11 35.61 4.64
N TYR A 467 -12.30 35.97 3.37
CA TYR A 467 -13.41 36.83 2.94
C TYR A 467 -14.54 35.99 2.37
N SER A 468 -15.78 36.30 2.72
CA SER A 468 -16.96 35.68 2.12
C SER A 468 -18.11 36.69 1.99
N LEU A 469 -18.72 36.68 0.82
CA LEU A 469 -19.95 37.42 0.51
C LEU A 469 -21.02 36.44 0.09
N ILE A 470 -22.16 36.44 0.77
CA ILE A 470 -23.32 35.63 0.43
C ILE A 470 -24.50 36.53 0.16
N GLU A 471 -25.06 36.44 -1.02
CA GLU A 471 -26.26 37.11 -1.46
C GLU A 471 -27.41 36.11 -1.48
N TYR A 472 -28.45 36.38 -0.69
CA TYR A 472 -29.63 35.52 -0.57
C TYR A 472 -30.79 36.12 -1.36
N TYR A 473 -31.11 35.56 -2.50
CA TYR A 473 -32.09 36.13 -3.45
C TYR A 473 -33.54 35.98 -3.00
N LYS A 474 -33.89 34.89 -2.30
CA LYS A 474 -35.25 34.67 -1.79
C LYS A 474 -35.60 35.56 -0.62
N THR A 475 -34.63 36.03 0.15
CA THR A 475 -34.83 36.83 1.35
C THR A 475 -34.32 38.27 1.21
N ASP A 476 -33.74 38.63 0.07
CA ASP A 476 -33.09 39.91 -0.23
C ASP A 476 -32.12 40.37 0.87
N LYS A 477 -31.29 39.42 1.33
CA LYS A 477 -30.29 39.66 2.37
C LYS A 477 -28.87 39.46 1.82
N ARG A 478 -27.95 40.16 2.43
CA ARG A 478 -26.53 40.03 2.15
C ARG A 478 -25.77 39.76 3.44
N ASN A 479 -24.84 38.79 3.42
CA ASN A 479 -23.94 38.50 4.52
C ASN A 479 -22.50 38.62 4.03
N GLU A 480 -21.80 39.61 4.54
CA GLU A 480 -20.41 39.91 4.20
C GLU A 480 -19.57 39.71 5.44
N ARG A 481 -18.42 38.99 5.26
CA ARG A 481 -17.46 38.70 6.33
C ARG A 481 -16.06 38.84 5.80
N ASP A 482 -15.22 39.51 6.55
CA ASP A 482 -13.78 39.52 6.38
C ASP A 482 -13.13 39.17 7.72
N LEU A 483 -12.46 38.03 7.77
CA LEU A 483 -11.96 37.43 8.99
C LEU A 483 -10.45 37.20 8.93
N LEU A 484 -9.73 37.73 9.93
CA LEU A 484 -8.39 37.24 10.24
C LEU A 484 -8.51 36.11 11.26
N THR A 485 -8.00 34.95 10.95
CA THR A 485 -8.06 33.77 11.82
C THR A 485 -6.65 33.29 12.17
N LYS A 486 -6.38 33.17 13.48
CA LYS A 486 -5.13 32.59 14.02
C LYS A 486 -5.44 31.26 14.70
N ASN A 487 -4.92 30.16 14.16
CA ASN A 487 -5.12 28.83 14.71
C ASN A 487 -3.80 28.28 15.26
N THR A 488 -3.80 27.82 16.51
CA THR A 488 -2.69 27.10 17.11
C THR A 488 -3.18 25.76 17.62
N ASN A 489 -2.52 24.68 17.23
CA ASN A 489 -2.85 23.33 17.66
C ASN A 489 -1.60 22.67 18.25
N ASP A 490 -1.68 22.30 19.53
CA ASP A 490 -0.63 21.56 20.23
C ASP A 490 -1.15 20.19 20.58
N ASN A 491 -0.39 19.16 20.30
CA ASN A 491 -0.76 17.80 20.67
C ASN A 491 0.46 16.99 21.13
N TYR A 492 0.24 16.11 22.08
CA TYR A 492 1.18 15.06 22.40
C TYR A 492 0.46 13.76 22.75
N SER A 493 1.12 12.66 22.45
CA SER A 493 0.63 11.35 22.82
C SER A 493 1.80 10.48 23.28
N TYR A 494 1.61 9.70 24.34
CA TYR A 494 2.51 8.63 24.69
C TYR A 494 1.75 7.37 25.05
N LYS A 495 2.25 6.24 24.57
CA LYS A 495 1.73 4.91 24.88
C LYS A 495 2.84 4.03 25.42
N VAL A 496 2.59 3.38 26.52
CA VAL A 496 3.41 2.32 27.07
C VAL A 496 2.60 1.03 27.01
N GLU A 497 3.14 0.01 26.35
CA GLU A 497 2.50 -1.29 26.22
C GLU A 497 3.47 -2.37 26.70
N VAL A 498 3.01 -3.23 27.58
CA VAL A 498 3.74 -4.43 28.04
C VAL A 498 2.98 -5.65 27.54
N ASN A 499 3.67 -6.53 26.86
CA ASN A 499 3.15 -7.77 26.33
C ASN A 499 3.91 -8.94 26.98
N TYR A 500 3.19 -9.92 27.45
CA TYR A 500 3.74 -11.18 27.95
C TYR A 500 3.11 -12.34 27.21
N SER A 501 3.92 -13.28 26.78
CA SER A 501 3.47 -14.48 26.09
C SER A 501 3.96 -15.73 26.79
N GLU A 502 3.03 -16.59 27.16
CA GLU A 502 3.26 -17.88 27.81
C GLU A 502 2.91 -19.02 26.87
N PRO A 503 3.84 -19.93 26.57
CA PRO A 503 3.53 -21.18 25.88
C PRO A 503 2.80 -22.12 26.85
N ILE A 504 1.50 -22.36 26.60
CA ILE A 504 0.70 -23.27 27.45
C ILE A 504 0.71 -24.70 26.91
N PHE A 505 0.83 -24.86 25.59
CA PHE A 505 1.00 -26.16 24.94
C PHE A 505 1.95 -26.02 23.75
N THR A 506 2.33 -27.12 23.12
CA THR A 506 3.15 -27.09 21.91
C THR A 506 2.49 -26.23 20.82
N GLN A 507 3.17 -25.13 20.42
CA GLN A 507 2.73 -24.17 19.41
C GLN A 507 1.38 -23.48 19.76
N ARG A 508 1.05 -23.37 21.05
CA ARG A 508 -0.10 -22.63 21.55
C ARG A 508 0.33 -21.68 22.65
N PHE A 509 -0.09 -20.45 22.54
CA PHE A 509 0.37 -19.37 23.42
C PHE A 509 -0.83 -18.61 23.98
N LEU A 510 -0.76 -18.28 25.26
CA LEU A 510 -1.60 -17.28 25.88
C LEU A 510 -0.84 -15.97 25.96
N GLN A 511 -1.39 -14.92 25.37
CA GLN A 511 -0.80 -13.61 25.38
C GLN A 511 -1.63 -12.68 26.24
N PHE A 512 -0.99 -12.06 27.21
CA PHE A 512 -1.52 -10.98 28.00
C PHE A 512 -0.85 -9.67 27.57
N SER A 513 -1.64 -8.61 27.39
CA SER A 513 -1.11 -7.28 27.09
C SER A 513 -1.80 -6.24 27.95
N TYR A 514 -1.02 -5.33 28.49
CA TYR A 514 -1.52 -4.12 29.11
C TYR A 514 -0.89 -2.92 28.45
N SER A 515 -1.73 -1.93 28.10
CA SER A 515 -1.22 -0.65 27.65
C SER A 515 -1.91 0.53 28.31
N TYR A 516 -1.15 1.58 28.51
CA TYR A 516 -1.64 2.90 28.89
C TYR A 516 -1.27 3.89 27.80
N ASN A 517 -2.28 4.61 27.31
CA ASN A 517 -2.12 5.66 26.32
C ASN A 517 -2.71 6.96 26.85
N LYS A 518 -1.93 8.02 26.87
CA LYS A 518 -2.38 9.38 27.14
C LYS A 518 -2.22 10.24 25.91
N THR A 519 -3.29 10.93 25.54
CA THR A 519 -3.28 11.91 24.44
C THR A 519 -3.82 13.23 24.93
N TYR A 520 -3.14 14.30 24.61
CA TYR A 520 -3.57 15.68 24.82
C TYR A 520 -3.62 16.37 23.48
N ASN A 521 -4.74 17.07 23.23
CA ASN A 521 -4.87 17.95 22.07
C ASN A 521 -5.44 19.28 22.54
N LYS A 522 -4.77 20.37 22.15
CA LYS A 522 -5.23 21.73 22.31
C LYS A 522 -5.46 22.32 20.93
N SER A 523 -6.61 22.97 20.75
CA SER A 523 -6.91 23.76 19.56
C SER A 523 -7.39 25.13 20.01
N ASP A 524 -6.64 26.16 19.67
CA ASP A 524 -6.90 27.57 19.98
C ASP A 524 -7.09 28.31 18.67
N ARG A 525 -8.33 28.69 18.40
CA ARG A 525 -8.71 29.51 17.25
C ARG A 525 -9.13 30.86 17.71
N ARG A 526 -8.48 31.88 17.22
CA ARG A 526 -8.83 33.32 17.46
C ARG A 526 -9.21 33.95 16.14
N SER A 527 -10.38 34.52 16.08
CA SER A 527 -10.95 35.20 14.91
C SER A 527 -11.17 36.65 15.20
N TYR A 528 -10.85 37.48 14.24
CA TYR A 528 -10.97 38.93 14.28
C TYR A 528 -11.75 39.36 13.05
N ARG A 529 -12.75 40.24 13.22
CA ARG A 529 -13.57 40.81 12.14
C ARG A 529 -12.87 42.00 11.54
N LEU A 530 -12.64 41.98 10.24
CA LEU A 530 -11.92 43.03 9.53
C LEU A 530 -12.85 43.96 8.71
N GLU A 531 -14.17 43.74 8.70
CA GLU A 531 -15.10 44.54 7.89
C GLU A 531 -15.04 46.03 8.19
N ASN A 532 -14.67 46.43 9.40
CA ASN A 532 -14.52 47.83 9.82
C ASN A 532 -13.10 48.16 10.32
N TYR A 533 -12.12 47.25 10.07
CA TYR A 533 -10.74 47.48 10.49
C TYR A 533 -10.10 48.63 9.69
N LEU A 534 -9.48 49.57 10.37
CA LEU A 534 -8.70 50.64 9.77
C LEU A 534 -7.20 50.35 9.97
N GLU A 535 -6.38 50.65 8.95
CA GLU A 535 -4.94 50.46 9.05
C GLU A 535 -4.34 51.30 10.17
N GLY A 536 -3.74 50.63 11.15
CA GLY A 536 -3.16 51.25 12.35
C GLY A 536 -3.96 51.02 13.66
N ASP A 537 -5.14 50.46 13.58
CA ASP A 537 -5.91 50.03 14.76
C ASP A 537 -5.27 48.81 15.44
N ASP A 538 -5.54 48.64 16.75
CA ASP A 538 -5.16 47.43 17.44
C ASP A 538 -6.11 46.27 17.01
N ILE A 539 -5.58 45.26 16.35
CA ILE A 539 -6.36 44.13 15.88
C ILE A 539 -7.13 43.42 17.01
N THR A 540 -6.70 43.57 18.26
CA THR A 540 -7.36 42.94 19.41
C THR A 540 -8.73 43.52 19.69
N ASP A 541 -9.01 44.77 19.27
CA ASP A 541 -10.29 45.41 19.42
C ASP A 541 -11.36 44.77 18.50
N TYR A 542 -10.93 44.09 17.46
CA TYR A 542 -11.79 43.40 16.47
C TYR A 542 -12.00 41.92 16.78
N PHE A 543 -11.59 41.48 17.97
CA PHE A 543 -11.73 40.09 18.40
C PHE A 543 -13.19 39.66 18.46
N ASP A 544 -13.51 38.54 17.76
CA ASP A 544 -14.85 37.97 17.77
C ASP A 544 -14.88 36.71 18.66
N PRO A 545 -15.52 36.80 19.84
CA PRO A 545 -15.61 35.67 20.76
C PRO A 545 -16.52 34.54 20.23
N ASP A 546 -17.48 34.82 19.34
CA ASP A 546 -18.44 33.86 18.83
C ASP A 546 -17.79 32.96 17.75
N LEU A 547 -16.84 33.50 17.00
CA LEU A 547 -16.06 32.77 16.01
C LEU A 547 -14.76 32.21 16.58
N SER A 548 -14.38 32.57 17.79
CA SER A 548 -13.18 32.12 18.49
C SER A 548 -13.50 30.95 19.40
N LYS A 549 -12.60 29.99 19.49
CA LYS A 549 -12.78 28.79 20.33
C LYS A 549 -11.47 28.26 20.85
N LEU A 550 -11.49 27.80 22.09
CA LEU A 550 -10.40 27.06 22.71
C LEU A 550 -10.90 25.70 23.18
N ALA A 551 -10.32 24.65 22.64
CA ALA A 551 -10.64 23.27 23.02
C ALA A 551 -9.39 22.58 23.56
N ARG A 552 -9.48 21.93 24.71
CA ARG A 552 -8.45 21.07 25.30
C ARG A 552 -9.05 19.70 25.55
N ASN A 553 -8.53 18.72 24.88
CA ASN A 553 -8.96 17.32 25.01
C ASN A 553 -7.89 16.49 25.71
N TYR A 554 -8.30 15.77 26.74
CA TYR A 554 -7.46 14.82 27.48
C TYR A 554 -8.05 13.43 27.33
N TYR A 555 -7.26 12.48 26.84
CA TYR A 555 -7.65 11.10 26.68
C TYR A 555 -6.71 10.24 27.51
N ASP A 556 -7.27 9.53 28.48
CA ASP A 556 -6.57 8.50 29.25
C ASP A 556 -7.21 7.16 28.89
N ASN A 557 -6.46 6.29 28.25
CA ASN A 557 -6.95 5.01 27.77
C ASN A 557 -6.09 3.87 28.30
N HIS A 558 -6.74 2.92 28.98
CA HIS A 558 -6.15 1.67 29.42
C HIS A 558 -6.65 0.56 28.52
N GLU A 559 -5.77 -0.34 28.12
CA GLU A 559 -6.14 -1.52 27.33
C GLU A 559 -5.63 -2.77 28.04
N VAL A 560 -6.54 -3.67 28.37
CA VAL A 560 -6.23 -4.99 28.89
C VAL A 560 -6.64 -6.01 27.84
N SER A 561 -5.72 -6.75 27.30
CA SER A 561 -5.98 -7.72 26.23
C SER A 561 -5.55 -9.10 26.62
N LEU A 562 -6.41 -10.07 26.32
CA LEU A 562 -6.10 -11.49 26.44
C LEU A 562 -6.35 -12.14 25.09
N LYS A 563 -5.32 -12.83 24.56
CA LYS A 563 -5.39 -13.53 23.29
C LYS A 563 -4.83 -14.93 23.42
N PHE A 564 -5.52 -15.86 22.80
CA PHE A 564 -5.07 -17.23 22.60
C PHE A 564 -4.62 -17.42 21.16
N ASN A 565 -3.37 -17.76 20.96
CA ASN A 565 -2.75 -17.92 19.66
C ASN A 565 -2.37 -19.39 19.46
N THR A 566 -2.69 -19.94 18.29
CA THR A 566 -2.26 -21.26 17.84
C THR A 566 -1.51 -21.10 16.52
N VAL A 567 -0.30 -21.64 16.44
CA VAL A 567 0.54 -21.61 15.24
C VAL A 567 0.83 -23.04 14.82
N ARG A 568 0.24 -23.47 13.70
CA ARG A 568 0.44 -24.80 13.11
C ARG A 568 0.86 -24.66 11.66
N GLU A 569 1.42 -25.69 11.09
CA GLU A 569 1.85 -25.72 9.69
C GLU A 569 0.70 -25.40 8.72
N LYS A 570 -0.46 -25.98 8.94
CA LYS A 570 -1.63 -25.82 8.06
C LYS A 570 -2.60 -24.73 8.50
N TYR A 571 -2.55 -24.29 9.74
CA TYR A 571 -3.44 -23.24 10.21
C TYR A 571 -2.85 -22.47 11.37
N ASN A 572 -3.11 -21.18 11.35
CA ASN A 572 -2.85 -20.26 12.44
C ASN A 572 -4.17 -19.59 12.81
N TYR A 573 -4.49 -19.54 14.07
CA TYR A 573 -5.61 -18.70 14.52
C TYR A 573 -5.28 -18.00 15.82
N ASN A 574 -5.83 -16.81 15.94
CA ASN A 574 -5.91 -16.11 17.21
C ASN A 574 -7.34 -15.73 17.52
N ILE A 575 -7.71 -15.89 18.78
CA ILE A 575 -8.97 -15.44 19.34
C ILE A 575 -8.68 -14.67 20.61
N GLY A 576 -9.29 -13.53 20.77
CA GLY A 576 -9.05 -12.71 21.93
C GLY A 576 -10.05 -11.59 22.10
N PHE A 577 -9.90 -10.90 23.20
CA PHE A 577 -10.66 -9.71 23.50
C PHE A 577 -9.78 -8.67 24.18
N THR A 578 -10.16 -7.43 24.01
CA THR A 578 -9.55 -6.29 24.68
C THR A 578 -10.63 -5.48 25.38
N LEU A 579 -10.42 -5.21 26.64
CA LEU A 579 -11.19 -4.24 27.42
C LEU A 579 -10.42 -2.92 27.41
N GLN A 580 -11.12 -1.83 27.12
CA GLN A 580 -10.52 -0.50 27.01
C GLN A 580 -11.28 0.50 27.90
N PRO A 581 -11.01 0.54 29.22
CA PRO A 581 -11.45 1.64 30.05
C PRO A 581 -10.81 2.96 29.56
N GLN A 582 -11.64 3.93 29.26
CA GLN A 582 -11.23 5.20 28.70
C GLN A 582 -11.90 6.34 29.46
N LYS A 583 -11.11 7.36 29.80
CA LYS A 583 -11.57 8.61 30.36
C LYS A 583 -11.19 9.75 29.44
N ASN A 584 -12.20 10.43 28.94
CA ASN A 584 -12.04 11.61 28.08
C ASN A 584 -12.54 12.84 28.82
N ARG A 585 -11.75 13.91 28.82
CA ARG A 585 -12.15 15.21 29.35
C ARG A 585 -11.97 16.25 28.26
N LEU A 586 -13.01 17.02 28.03
CA LEU A 586 -13.00 18.17 27.14
C LEU A 586 -13.26 19.44 27.94
N GLN A 587 -12.34 20.37 27.84
CA GLN A 587 -12.52 21.74 28.22
C GLN A 587 -12.69 22.60 26.98
N TYR A 588 -13.80 23.24 26.84
CA TYR A 588 -14.17 24.05 25.68
C TYR A 588 -14.64 25.41 26.09
N ASP A 589 -14.07 26.45 25.48
CA ASP A 589 -14.40 27.83 25.72
C ASP A 589 -14.74 28.53 24.40
N GLN A 590 -15.94 29.08 24.30
CA GLN A 590 -16.41 29.88 23.18
C GLN A 590 -17.49 30.85 23.68
N SER A 591 -17.50 32.08 23.19
CA SER A 591 -18.52 33.09 23.57
C SER A 591 -18.67 33.27 25.07
N LYS A 592 -17.54 33.18 25.83
CA LYS A 592 -17.50 33.25 27.30
C LYS A 592 -18.26 32.10 28.00
N LYS A 593 -18.60 31.02 27.26
CA LYS A 593 -19.19 29.79 27.83
C LYS A 593 -18.10 28.75 27.99
N LEU A 594 -17.78 28.46 29.24
CA LEU A 594 -16.86 27.39 29.57
C LEU A 594 -17.62 26.06 29.77
N ILE A 595 -17.32 25.08 28.99
CA ILE A 595 -17.82 23.70 29.15
C ILE A 595 -16.67 22.83 29.57
N ASP A 596 -16.79 22.14 30.70
CA ASP A 596 -15.86 21.13 31.18
C ASP A 596 -16.64 19.81 31.33
N THR A 597 -16.39 18.91 30.44
CA THR A 597 -17.14 17.66 30.36
C THR A 597 -16.19 16.46 30.48
N VAL A 598 -16.59 15.49 31.28
CA VAL A 598 -15.84 14.24 31.46
C VAL A 598 -16.72 13.06 31.05
N ARG A 599 -16.18 12.18 30.22
CA ARG A 599 -16.83 10.94 29.82
C ARG A 599 -15.95 9.74 30.13
N THR A 600 -16.50 8.80 30.87
CA THR A 600 -15.84 7.52 31.11
C THR A 600 -16.63 6.40 30.42
N VAL A 601 -15.92 5.57 29.66
CA VAL A 601 -16.52 4.44 28.92
C VAL A 601 -15.59 3.24 29.01
N VAL A 602 -16.17 2.05 28.89
CA VAL A 602 -15.41 0.81 28.73
C VAL A 602 -15.77 0.22 27.39
N ASN A 603 -14.81 0.16 26.50
CA ASN A 603 -14.98 -0.45 25.18
C ASN A 603 -14.62 -1.93 25.26
N PHE A 604 -15.32 -2.73 24.48
CA PHE A 604 -15.07 -4.16 24.32
C PHE A 604 -14.75 -4.47 22.86
N THR A 605 -13.60 -5.06 22.63
CA THR A 605 -13.08 -5.32 21.28
C THR A 605 -12.72 -6.80 21.13
N PRO A 606 -13.66 -7.66 20.72
CA PRO A 606 -13.37 -9.04 20.39
C PRO A 606 -12.69 -9.14 19.03
N THR A 607 -11.76 -10.07 18.90
CA THR A 607 -11.01 -10.32 17.68
C THR A 607 -10.93 -11.82 17.40
N PHE A 608 -11.05 -12.16 16.12
CA PHE A 608 -10.79 -13.50 15.61
C PHE A 608 -10.03 -13.37 14.29
N ASN A 609 -8.95 -14.13 14.14
CA ASN A 609 -8.20 -14.22 12.90
C ASN A 609 -7.81 -15.68 12.68
N LEU A 610 -8.17 -16.22 11.53
CA LEU A 610 -7.85 -17.58 11.10
C LEU A 610 -7.14 -17.48 9.75
N LYS A 611 -5.97 -18.12 9.64
CA LYS A 611 -5.30 -18.38 8.37
C LYS A 611 -5.20 -19.90 8.20
N TYR A 612 -5.83 -20.41 7.15
CA TYR A 612 -5.78 -21.83 6.80
C TYR A 612 -5.01 -22.00 5.50
N GLN A 613 -3.95 -22.80 5.52
CA GLN A 613 -3.05 -23.07 4.42
C GLN A 613 -3.46 -24.39 3.75
N PHE A 614 -4.05 -24.35 2.57
CA PHE A 614 -4.39 -25.54 1.80
C PHE A 614 -3.13 -26.18 1.20
N HIS A 615 -2.28 -25.34 0.59
CA HIS A 615 -0.99 -25.67 0.00
C HIS A 615 -0.03 -24.51 0.27
N LYS A 616 1.27 -24.70 -0.03
CA LYS A 616 2.30 -23.65 0.17
C LYS A 616 1.91 -22.28 -0.42
N GLN A 617 1.06 -22.26 -1.43
CA GLN A 617 0.65 -21.05 -2.16
C GLN A 617 -0.86 -20.86 -2.21
N SER A 618 -1.60 -21.55 -1.36
CA SER A 618 -3.04 -21.46 -1.30
C SER A 618 -3.49 -21.33 0.14
N PHE A 619 -4.11 -20.22 0.47
CA PHE A 619 -4.62 -19.98 1.82
C PHE A 619 -5.95 -19.24 1.81
N LEU A 620 -6.70 -19.47 2.86
CA LEU A 620 -7.88 -18.70 3.26
C LEU A 620 -7.58 -18.00 4.57
N ARG A 621 -7.85 -16.71 4.62
CA ARG A 621 -7.79 -15.93 5.85
C ARG A 621 -9.17 -15.36 6.16
N VAL A 622 -9.63 -15.52 7.40
CA VAL A 622 -10.89 -14.98 7.89
C VAL A 622 -10.60 -14.12 9.10
N ILE A 623 -11.11 -12.91 9.10
CA ILE A 623 -10.89 -11.93 10.17
C ILE A 623 -12.26 -11.43 10.63
N TYR A 624 -12.44 -11.38 11.94
CA TYR A 624 -13.50 -10.63 12.58
C TYR A 624 -12.90 -9.66 13.60
N ARG A 625 -13.38 -8.42 13.59
CA ARG A 625 -13.06 -7.41 14.59
C ARG A 625 -14.33 -6.68 15.00
N GLY A 626 -14.63 -6.70 16.30
CA GLY A 626 -15.60 -5.82 16.91
C GLY A 626 -14.89 -4.60 17.51
N ASN A 627 -15.43 -3.41 17.32
CA ASN A 627 -14.83 -2.19 17.86
C ASN A 627 -15.90 -1.17 18.25
N THR A 628 -15.77 -0.59 19.43
CA THR A 628 -16.61 0.52 19.85
C THR A 628 -16.09 1.82 19.22
N GLN A 629 -16.96 2.55 18.56
CA GLN A 629 -16.67 3.86 17.97
C GLN A 629 -17.27 4.95 18.86
N GLN A 630 -16.41 5.73 19.51
CA GLN A 630 -16.83 6.86 20.32
C GLN A 630 -17.18 8.06 19.42
N PRO A 631 -18.22 8.86 19.78
CA PRO A 631 -18.41 10.18 19.20
C PRO A 631 -17.18 11.07 19.47
N SER A 632 -16.88 11.97 18.55
CA SER A 632 -15.91 13.04 18.81
C SER A 632 -16.37 13.89 20.00
N MET A 633 -15.44 14.30 20.86
CA MET A 633 -15.80 15.19 21.98
C MET A 633 -16.39 16.53 21.50
N LEU A 634 -15.95 17.01 20.33
CA LEU A 634 -16.51 18.21 19.71
C LEU A 634 -17.96 18.02 19.26
N ASP A 635 -18.33 16.82 18.85
CA ASP A 635 -19.71 16.49 18.48
C ASP A 635 -20.69 16.50 19.67
N LEU A 636 -20.16 16.45 20.89
CA LEU A 636 -20.95 16.51 22.13
C LEU A 636 -21.21 17.91 22.63
N ILE A 637 -20.62 18.94 22.01
CA ILE A 637 -20.73 20.32 22.49
C ILE A 637 -21.99 20.97 21.91
N PRO A 638 -22.98 21.40 22.72
CA PRO A 638 -24.23 21.99 22.24
C PRO A 638 -24.04 23.46 21.84
N ILE A 639 -23.03 23.78 21.07
CA ILE A 639 -22.74 25.13 20.56
C ILE A 639 -22.73 25.08 19.03
N LYS A 640 -23.36 26.08 18.41
CA LYS A 640 -23.38 26.24 16.97
C LYS A 640 -22.06 26.84 16.48
N ASP A 641 -21.39 26.18 15.58
CA ASP A 641 -20.30 26.76 14.81
C ASP A 641 -20.91 27.46 13.58
N VAL A 642 -20.94 28.77 13.61
CA VAL A 642 -21.51 29.63 12.58
C VAL A 642 -20.44 30.26 11.69
N THR A 643 -19.24 29.72 11.71
CA THR A 643 -18.12 30.20 10.88
C THR A 643 -18.47 30.21 9.39
N ASN A 644 -19.17 29.20 8.91
CA ASN A 644 -19.75 29.17 7.57
C ASN A 644 -21.27 29.30 7.67
N PRO A 645 -21.87 30.42 7.25
CA PRO A 645 -23.32 30.67 7.36
C PRO A 645 -24.17 29.69 6.56
N LEU A 646 -23.64 29.18 5.44
CA LEU A 646 -24.35 28.19 4.61
C LEU A 646 -24.16 26.74 5.11
N ASN A 647 -23.30 26.53 6.13
CA ASN A 647 -23.06 25.20 6.68
C ASN A 647 -22.80 25.29 8.18
N ILE A 648 -23.84 25.53 8.95
CA ILE A 648 -23.80 25.62 10.41
C ILE A 648 -23.66 24.22 10.99
N ARG A 649 -22.80 24.07 11.97
CA ARG A 649 -22.61 22.79 12.67
C ARG A 649 -23.00 22.95 14.14
N GLU A 650 -23.82 22.03 14.64
CA GLU A 650 -24.24 21.97 16.04
C GLU A 650 -23.89 20.60 16.62
N GLY A 651 -23.37 20.56 17.83
CA GLY A 651 -23.09 19.28 18.49
C GLY A 651 -24.30 18.72 19.23
N ASN A 652 -24.20 17.44 19.64
CA ASN A 652 -25.25 16.71 20.33
C ASN A 652 -24.71 15.99 21.57
N PRO A 653 -24.96 16.49 22.79
CA PRO A 653 -24.55 15.88 24.04
C PRO A 653 -25.12 14.47 24.27
N GLY A 654 -26.28 14.17 23.64
CA GLY A 654 -26.99 12.90 23.76
C GLY A 654 -26.37 11.73 22.99
N LEU A 655 -25.27 11.94 22.24
CA LEU A 655 -24.65 10.91 21.44
C LEU A 655 -24.14 9.75 22.28
N LYS A 656 -24.45 8.54 21.84
CA LYS A 656 -23.98 7.27 22.39
C LYS A 656 -22.91 6.67 21.50
N PRO A 657 -22.04 5.83 22.05
CA PRO A 657 -21.09 5.08 21.25
C PRO A 657 -21.77 4.18 20.22
N GLY A 658 -21.20 4.11 19.05
CA GLY A 658 -21.51 3.10 18.04
C GLY A 658 -20.66 1.84 18.21
N TYR A 659 -21.08 0.75 17.59
CA TYR A 659 -20.32 -0.50 17.57
C TYR A 659 -20.17 -1.00 16.14
N VAL A 660 -18.91 -1.18 15.73
CA VAL A 660 -18.55 -1.62 14.38
C VAL A 660 -18.25 -3.10 14.42
N ASN A 661 -18.97 -3.88 13.62
CA ASN A 661 -18.64 -5.26 13.29
C ASN A 661 -17.99 -5.30 11.91
N TYR A 662 -16.80 -5.84 11.84
CA TYR A 662 -16.05 -5.98 10.60
C TYR A 662 -15.67 -7.44 10.36
N PHE A 663 -16.15 -7.99 9.26
CA PHE A 663 -15.82 -9.32 8.77
C PHE A 663 -15.06 -9.19 7.46
N MET A 664 -14.00 -9.96 7.30
CA MET A 664 -13.23 -10.03 6.08
C MET A 664 -12.82 -11.48 5.81
N ALA A 665 -12.94 -11.90 4.55
CA ALA A 665 -12.40 -13.15 4.06
C ALA A 665 -11.49 -12.87 2.86
N PHE A 666 -10.34 -13.51 2.84
CA PHE A 666 -9.37 -13.39 1.78
C PHE A 666 -8.88 -14.78 1.38
N TYR A 667 -9.05 -15.12 0.10
CA TYR A 667 -8.56 -16.36 -0.49
C TYR A 667 -7.53 -16.05 -1.56
N ASN A 668 -6.40 -16.71 -1.53
CA ASN A 668 -5.35 -16.59 -2.52
C ASN A 668 -4.81 -17.95 -2.89
N THR A 669 -4.59 -18.20 -4.18
CA THR A 669 -3.93 -19.39 -4.68
C THR A 669 -3.14 -19.12 -5.95
N TYR A 670 -1.99 -19.76 -6.06
CA TYR A 670 -1.15 -19.77 -7.25
C TYR A 670 -0.81 -21.19 -7.67
N PHE A 671 -1.07 -21.51 -8.92
CA PHE A 671 -0.78 -22.80 -9.54
C PHE A 671 0.52 -22.69 -10.33
N SER A 672 1.64 -23.10 -9.73
CA SER A 672 2.99 -22.94 -10.31
C SER A 672 3.15 -23.60 -11.68
N LYS A 673 2.59 -24.79 -11.90
CA LYS A 673 2.69 -25.52 -13.18
C LYS A 673 1.98 -24.78 -14.33
N SER A 674 0.83 -24.19 -14.08
CA SER A 674 0.02 -23.47 -15.08
C SER A 674 0.22 -21.97 -15.02
N GLN A 675 0.98 -21.46 -14.05
CA GLN A 675 1.20 -20.04 -13.78
C GLN A 675 -0.12 -19.24 -13.64
N ARG A 676 -1.15 -19.90 -13.10
CA ARG A 676 -2.46 -19.29 -12.84
C ARG A 676 -2.51 -18.74 -11.43
N SER A 677 -3.07 -17.55 -11.27
CA SER A 677 -3.36 -16.98 -9.96
C SER A 677 -4.85 -16.70 -9.81
N ILE A 678 -5.37 -16.96 -8.63
CA ILE A 678 -6.72 -16.57 -8.21
C ILE A 678 -6.59 -15.87 -6.87
N SER A 679 -7.17 -14.69 -6.75
CA SER A 679 -7.33 -14.03 -5.47
C SER A 679 -8.75 -13.50 -5.35
N ALA A 680 -9.38 -13.76 -4.22
CA ALA A 680 -10.72 -13.30 -3.91
C ALA A 680 -10.73 -12.67 -2.52
N HIS A 681 -11.37 -11.52 -2.41
CA HIS A 681 -11.55 -10.80 -1.17
C HIS A 681 -13.03 -10.47 -1.00
N ALA A 682 -13.55 -10.64 0.20
CA ALA A 682 -14.89 -10.23 0.57
C ALA A 682 -14.87 -9.56 1.94
N TYR A 683 -15.66 -8.52 2.12
CA TYR A 683 -15.82 -7.87 3.40
C TYR A 683 -17.29 -7.49 3.66
N PHE A 684 -17.62 -7.45 4.94
CA PHE A 684 -18.87 -6.90 5.43
C PHE A 684 -18.58 -6.04 6.67
N ARG A 685 -19.07 -4.82 6.66
CA ARG A 685 -18.98 -3.89 7.78
C ARG A 685 -20.38 -3.41 8.15
N ASN A 686 -20.75 -3.53 9.40
CA ASN A 686 -21.98 -2.98 9.95
C ASN A 686 -21.66 -2.12 11.16
N THR A 687 -22.23 -0.93 11.23
CA THR A 687 -22.10 -0.03 12.38
C THR A 687 -23.46 0.08 13.07
N MET A 688 -23.54 -0.54 14.22
CA MET A 688 -24.71 -0.42 15.10
C MET A 688 -24.62 0.91 15.84
N ASN A 689 -25.75 1.59 15.98
CA ASN A 689 -25.84 2.90 16.66
C ASN A 689 -24.80 3.91 16.12
N SER A 690 -24.66 3.94 14.79
CA SER A 690 -23.68 4.80 14.10
C SER A 690 -23.97 6.26 14.38
N VAL A 691 -22.94 7.05 14.65
CA VAL A 691 -23.05 8.52 14.59
C VAL A 691 -23.07 8.92 13.13
N SER A 692 -24.19 9.48 12.69
CA SER A 692 -24.42 9.98 11.34
C SER A 692 -24.90 11.43 11.39
N THR A 693 -25.11 12.04 10.24
CA THR A 693 -25.50 13.44 10.16
C THR A 693 -27.01 13.57 10.04
N MET A 694 -27.59 14.42 10.89
CA MET A 694 -28.88 15.03 10.65
C MET A 694 -28.64 16.35 9.95
N VAL A 695 -29.32 16.58 8.84
CA VAL A 695 -29.25 17.81 8.04
C VAL A 695 -30.61 18.51 8.10
N VAL A 696 -30.63 19.74 8.56
CA VAL A 696 -31.76 20.63 8.38
C VAL A 696 -31.41 21.61 7.27
N TYR A 697 -32.09 21.50 6.16
CA TYR A 697 -31.87 22.36 5.01
C TYR A 697 -32.87 23.52 5.02
N ASP A 698 -32.37 24.71 4.83
CA ASP A 698 -33.17 25.92 4.72
C ASP A 698 -33.38 26.26 3.24
N PRO A 699 -34.57 26.08 2.68
CA PRO A 699 -34.83 26.36 1.28
C PRO A 699 -34.81 27.85 0.91
N GLU A 700 -34.95 28.76 1.89
CA GLU A 700 -34.92 30.18 1.65
C GLU A 700 -33.49 30.72 1.48
N THR A 701 -32.56 30.18 2.25
CA THR A 701 -31.15 30.61 2.22
C THR A 701 -30.24 29.64 1.46
N GLY A 702 -30.69 28.42 1.24
CA GLY A 702 -29.84 27.34 0.73
C GLY A 702 -28.84 26.81 1.76
N GLY A 703 -28.92 27.30 2.98
CA GLY A 703 -28.07 26.95 4.10
C GLY A 703 -28.44 25.59 4.70
N LYS A 704 -27.47 25.00 5.38
CA LYS A 704 -27.63 23.70 6.08
C LYS A 704 -27.21 23.86 7.53
N THR A 705 -28.03 23.34 8.44
CA THR A 705 -27.59 23.10 9.81
C THR A 705 -27.37 21.60 9.97
N THR A 706 -26.16 21.20 10.34
CA THR A 706 -25.77 19.81 10.50
C THR A 706 -25.58 19.48 11.96
N ARG A 707 -26.16 18.36 12.40
CA ARG A 707 -26.04 17.86 13.77
C ARG A 707 -25.75 16.35 13.75
N PRO A 708 -24.79 15.85 14.53
CA PRO A 708 -24.55 14.44 14.62
C PRO A 708 -25.66 13.75 15.43
N GLU A 709 -26.17 12.63 14.92
CA GLU A 709 -27.22 11.82 15.55
C GLU A 709 -26.89 10.33 15.51
N ASN A 710 -27.35 9.56 16.49
CA ASN A 710 -27.21 8.13 16.44
C ASN A 710 -28.28 7.50 15.55
N ILE A 711 -27.88 6.64 14.65
CA ILE A 711 -28.77 5.96 13.72
C ILE A 711 -28.30 4.53 13.41
N ASN A 712 -29.27 3.63 13.19
CA ASN A 712 -29.00 2.28 12.71
C ASN A 712 -29.30 2.15 11.22
N GLY A 713 -28.52 1.27 10.57
CA GLY A 713 -28.67 0.96 9.16
C GLY A 713 -27.46 1.29 8.28
N ASN A 714 -26.40 1.85 8.85
CA ASN A 714 -25.15 2.05 8.13
C ASN A 714 -24.37 0.73 8.00
N TRP A 715 -24.25 0.24 6.77
CA TRP A 715 -23.46 -0.94 6.48
C TRP A 715 -22.86 -0.90 5.08
N SER A 716 -21.80 -1.65 4.89
CA SER A 716 -21.16 -1.83 3.59
C SER A 716 -20.75 -3.28 3.40
N ALA A 717 -20.87 -3.75 2.16
CA ALA A 717 -20.40 -5.06 1.74
C ALA A 717 -19.70 -4.92 0.40
N GLY A 718 -18.68 -5.73 0.19
CA GLY A 718 -17.99 -5.70 -1.08
C GLY A 718 -17.03 -6.85 -1.23
N GLY A 719 -16.44 -6.91 -2.40
CA GLY A 719 -15.46 -7.92 -2.71
C GLY A 719 -14.73 -7.62 -4.00
N SER A 720 -13.63 -8.32 -4.18
CA SER A 720 -12.87 -8.32 -5.42
C SER A 720 -12.50 -9.74 -5.81
N PHE A 721 -12.45 -9.97 -7.09
CA PHE A 721 -12.00 -11.22 -7.69
C PHE A 721 -10.97 -10.91 -8.77
N ASN A 722 -9.79 -11.51 -8.63
CA ASN A 722 -8.70 -11.39 -9.58
C ASN A 722 -8.32 -12.77 -10.09
N PHE A 723 -8.23 -12.90 -11.39
CA PHE A 723 -7.78 -14.13 -12.04
C PHE A 723 -6.78 -13.78 -13.14
N THR A 724 -5.65 -14.47 -13.16
CA THR A 724 -4.63 -14.33 -14.19
C THR A 724 -4.22 -15.70 -14.70
N THR A 725 -4.13 -15.86 -16.02
CA THR A 725 -3.71 -17.10 -16.66
C THR A 725 -2.96 -16.81 -17.95
N PRO A 726 -1.77 -17.40 -18.18
CA PRO A 726 -1.16 -17.45 -19.49
C PRO A 726 -1.87 -18.51 -20.35
N PHE A 727 -1.89 -18.30 -21.66
CA PHE A 727 -2.29 -19.32 -22.62
C PHE A 727 -1.20 -20.38 -22.81
N LYS A 728 -1.50 -21.49 -23.43
CA LYS A 728 -0.57 -22.62 -23.64
C LYS A 728 0.76 -22.20 -24.30
N ASN A 729 0.71 -21.28 -25.25
CA ASN A 729 1.90 -20.78 -25.95
C ASN A 729 2.69 -19.73 -25.16
N LYS A 730 2.22 -19.37 -23.95
CA LYS A 730 2.82 -18.33 -23.06
C LYS A 730 3.02 -16.94 -23.70
N LYS A 731 2.68 -16.75 -24.96
CA LYS A 731 2.74 -15.46 -25.64
C LYS A 731 1.55 -14.56 -25.31
N PHE A 732 0.43 -15.16 -24.93
CA PHE A 732 -0.78 -14.48 -24.50
C PHE A 732 -0.99 -14.68 -23.01
N THR A 733 -1.36 -13.62 -22.32
CA THR A 733 -1.79 -13.64 -20.92
C THR A 733 -3.14 -12.97 -20.80
N PHE A 734 -4.08 -13.63 -20.14
CA PHE A 734 -5.37 -13.07 -19.78
C PHE A 734 -5.41 -12.78 -18.29
N ALA A 735 -5.91 -11.59 -17.94
CA ALA A 735 -6.22 -11.25 -16.55
C ALA A 735 -7.60 -10.57 -16.48
N THR A 736 -8.30 -10.79 -15.36
CA THR A 736 -9.53 -10.10 -15.03
C THR A 736 -9.51 -9.61 -13.59
N ASN A 737 -9.99 -8.40 -13.40
CA ASN A 737 -10.23 -7.81 -12.09
C ASN A 737 -11.70 -7.38 -12.01
N SER A 738 -12.44 -7.99 -11.09
CA SER A 738 -13.82 -7.64 -10.80
C SER A 738 -13.91 -7.10 -9.38
N ARG A 739 -14.55 -5.97 -9.18
CA ARG A 739 -14.77 -5.38 -7.86
C ARG A 739 -16.24 -4.96 -7.72
N LEU A 740 -16.85 -5.39 -6.64
CA LEU A 740 -18.20 -5.03 -6.26
C LEU A 740 -18.17 -4.33 -4.90
N ASN A 741 -18.81 -3.17 -4.79
CA ASN A 741 -19.01 -2.48 -3.52
C ASN A 741 -20.47 -2.05 -3.42
N TYR A 742 -21.06 -2.29 -2.29
CA TYR A 742 -22.39 -1.83 -1.93
C TYR A 742 -22.35 -1.13 -0.59
N ASN A 743 -22.87 0.08 -0.53
CA ASN A 743 -22.95 0.88 0.69
C ASN A 743 -24.39 1.31 0.93
N ASN A 744 -24.87 1.12 2.15
CA ASN A 744 -26.10 1.73 2.64
C ASN A 744 -25.71 2.81 3.65
N ILE A 745 -25.87 4.07 3.29
CA ILE A 745 -25.50 5.25 4.08
C ILE A 745 -26.80 5.86 4.58
N VAL A 746 -26.95 5.98 5.88
CA VAL A 746 -28.18 6.46 6.52
C VAL A 746 -27.91 7.73 7.31
N GLY A 747 -28.77 8.70 7.18
CA GLY A 747 -28.80 9.94 7.93
C GLY A 747 -30.23 10.40 8.19
N TYR A 748 -30.37 11.58 8.78
CA TYR A 748 -31.64 12.27 8.91
C TYR A 748 -31.66 13.54 8.08
N MET A 749 -32.81 13.90 7.55
CA MET A 749 -33.05 15.10 6.76
C MET A 749 -34.34 15.76 7.20
N SER A 750 -34.34 17.06 7.30
CA SER A 750 -35.52 17.91 7.50
C SER A 750 -35.42 19.18 6.65
N LEU A 751 -36.56 19.69 6.19
CA LEU A 751 -36.70 20.98 5.52
C LEU A 751 -37.15 22.09 6.46
N ASP A 752 -37.53 21.72 7.69
CA ASP A 752 -37.99 22.69 8.68
C ASP A 752 -37.36 22.36 10.03
N PRO A 753 -36.67 23.31 10.67
CA PRO A 753 -36.10 23.11 12.01
C PRO A 753 -37.13 22.69 13.08
N LYS A 754 -38.42 22.87 12.84
CA LYS A 754 -39.51 22.54 13.77
C LYS A 754 -40.15 21.17 13.47
N SER A 755 -39.92 20.60 12.30
CA SER A 755 -40.43 19.30 11.92
C SER A 755 -39.50 18.17 12.39
N GLU A 756 -40.05 16.97 12.63
CA GLU A 756 -39.25 15.80 12.88
C GLU A 756 -38.43 15.46 11.62
N ALA A 757 -37.14 15.21 11.83
CA ALA A 757 -36.25 14.82 10.74
C ALA A 757 -36.54 13.38 10.30
N GLU A 758 -36.74 13.21 9.01
CA GLU A 758 -36.99 11.91 8.41
C GLU A 758 -35.71 11.13 8.14
N LYS A 759 -35.80 9.80 8.27
CA LYS A 759 -34.68 8.93 7.96
C LYS A 759 -34.46 8.86 6.44
N ASN A 760 -33.28 9.24 6.01
CA ASN A 760 -32.84 9.17 4.63
C ASN A 760 -31.80 8.05 4.48
N SER A 761 -31.97 7.22 3.47
CA SER A 761 -31.05 6.12 3.13
C SER A 761 -30.60 6.24 1.69
N THR A 762 -29.31 6.43 1.49
CA THR A 762 -28.68 6.43 0.18
C THR A 762 -27.94 5.11 -0.02
N ARG A 763 -28.36 4.37 -1.03
CA ARG A 763 -27.75 3.11 -1.44
C ARG A 763 -26.88 3.35 -2.66
N ASN A 764 -25.64 2.87 -2.59
CA ASN A 764 -24.67 3.01 -3.67
C ASN A 764 -24.12 1.63 -4.03
N LEU A 765 -24.48 1.13 -5.21
CA LEU A 765 -23.89 -0.04 -5.82
C LEU A 765 -22.84 0.40 -6.83
N ARG A 766 -21.61 -0.11 -6.72
CA ARG A 766 -20.54 0.11 -7.68
C ARG A 766 -19.96 -1.21 -8.14
N LEU A 767 -19.95 -1.44 -9.43
CA LEU A 767 -19.32 -2.58 -10.08
C LEU A 767 -18.20 -2.05 -10.98
N ASN A 768 -17.00 -2.54 -10.80
CA ASN A 768 -15.85 -2.30 -11.69
C ASN A 768 -15.43 -3.65 -12.28
N GLN A 769 -15.35 -3.74 -13.59
CA GLN A 769 -14.84 -4.89 -14.32
C GLN A 769 -13.74 -4.45 -15.26
N ASN A 770 -12.54 -4.97 -15.09
CA ASN A 770 -11.41 -4.74 -15.99
C ASN A 770 -10.94 -6.08 -16.55
N LEU A 771 -10.73 -6.14 -17.83
CA LEU A 771 -10.09 -7.25 -18.52
C LEU A 771 -8.74 -6.79 -19.04
N ASN A 772 -7.81 -7.71 -19.16
CA ASN A 772 -6.50 -7.44 -19.67
C ASN A 772 -6.05 -8.63 -20.51
N LEU A 773 -5.79 -8.41 -21.77
CA LEU A 773 -5.28 -9.37 -22.73
C LEU A 773 -3.96 -8.86 -23.28
N ASN A 774 -2.86 -9.49 -22.89
CA ASN A 774 -1.52 -9.13 -23.34
C ASN A 774 -0.99 -10.16 -24.32
N PHE A 775 -0.44 -9.69 -25.43
CA PHE A 775 0.36 -10.45 -26.37
C PHE A 775 1.81 -9.99 -26.30
N ARG A 776 2.77 -10.91 -26.32
CA ARG A 776 4.20 -10.62 -26.32
C ARG A 776 4.98 -11.58 -27.18
N ASN A 777 5.88 -11.03 -27.96
CA ASN A 777 6.94 -11.76 -28.63
C ASN A 777 8.28 -11.01 -28.51
N ASP A 778 9.27 -11.33 -29.32
CA ASP A 778 10.64 -10.81 -29.19
C ASP A 778 10.79 -9.31 -29.51
N TRP A 779 9.98 -8.77 -30.39
CA TRP A 779 10.08 -7.39 -30.85
C TRP A 779 8.80 -6.57 -30.61
N PHE A 780 7.68 -7.22 -30.29
CA PHE A 780 6.37 -6.60 -30.21
C PHE A 780 5.62 -7.03 -28.94
N GLU A 781 5.08 -6.09 -28.22
CA GLU A 781 4.16 -6.30 -27.09
C GLU A 781 2.93 -5.45 -27.31
N MET A 782 1.75 -6.02 -27.05
CA MET A 782 0.46 -5.33 -27.18
C MET A 782 -0.44 -5.77 -26.03
N GLY A 783 -1.09 -4.79 -25.38
CA GLY A 783 -2.11 -4.98 -24.36
C GLY A 783 -3.45 -4.39 -24.81
N LEU A 784 -4.51 -5.16 -24.58
CA LEU A 784 -5.91 -4.70 -24.72
C LEU A 784 -6.54 -4.72 -23.33
N ASN A 785 -7.03 -3.57 -22.88
CA ASN A 785 -7.52 -3.40 -21.52
C ASN A 785 -8.91 -2.74 -21.53
N PRO A 786 -9.98 -3.47 -21.89
CA PRO A 786 -11.34 -2.96 -21.75
C PRO A 786 -11.75 -2.97 -20.26
N GLY A 787 -12.41 -1.90 -19.86
CA GLY A 787 -12.94 -1.74 -18.51
C GLY A 787 -14.35 -1.14 -18.54
N VAL A 788 -15.16 -1.50 -17.56
CA VAL A 788 -16.44 -0.87 -17.30
C VAL A 788 -16.59 -0.61 -15.80
N ARG A 789 -17.02 0.60 -15.48
CA ARG A 789 -17.47 0.96 -14.14
C ARG A 789 -18.94 1.33 -14.23
N TYR A 790 -19.74 0.57 -13.52
CA TYR A 790 -21.17 0.85 -13.32
C TYR A 790 -21.38 1.34 -11.90
N SER A 791 -22.15 2.41 -11.74
CA SER A 791 -22.57 2.89 -10.43
C SER A 791 -24.07 3.22 -10.46
N LYS A 792 -24.80 2.67 -9.49
CA LYS A 792 -26.22 2.97 -9.26
C LYS A 792 -26.41 3.56 -7.88
N ILE A 793 -27.07 4.72 -7.83
CA ILE A 793 -27.42 5.40 -6.60
C ILE A 793 -28.93 5.43 -6.50
N SER A 794 -29.47 5.04 -5.35
CA SER A 794 -30.86 5.22 -5.02
C SER A 794 -30.99 5.88 -3.63
N ASN A 795 -31.97 6.78 -3.51
CA ASN A 795 -32.23 7.53 -2.30
C ASN A 795 -33.68 7.35 -1.89
N THR A 796 -33.95 7.16 -0.59
CA THR A 796 -35.30 6.89 -0.10
C THR A 796 -36.21 8.10 -0.12
N MET A 797 -35.69 9.31 -0.05
CA MET A 797 -36.47 10.55 -0.14
C MET A 797 -36.87 10.89 -1.60
N GLN A 798 -36.07 10.40 -2.54
CA GLN A 798 -36.29 10.64 -3.98
C GLN A 798 -36.20 9.36 -4.76
N SER A 799 -37.16 8.46 -4.54
CA SER A 799 -37.19 7.14 -5.19
C SER A 799 -37.30 7.18 -6.72
N GLN A 800 -37.77 8.30 -7.29
CA GLN A 800 -37.83 8.49 -8.74
C GLN A 800 -36.53 8.99 -9.38
N SER A 801 -35.53 9.35 -8.59
CA SER A 801 -34.25 9.89 -9.07
C SER A 801 -33.09 8.90 -8.96
N ASP A 802 -33.36 7.61 -9.13
CA ASP A 802 -32.29 6.64 -9.29
C ASP A 802 -31.34 7.09 -10.40
N ARG A 803 -30.07 7.23 -10.07
CA ARG A 803 -29.02 7.69 -11.00
C ARG A 803 -28.07 6.55 -11.30
N GLU A 804 -27.90 6.29 -12.57
CA GLU A 804 -26.95 5.29 -13.07
C GLU A 804 -25.85 5.98 -13.86
N THR A 805 -24.60 5.57 -13.63
CA THR A 805 -23.47 6.02 -14.43
C THR A 805 -22.70 4.85 -14.98
N PHE A 806 -22.22 5.02 -16.19
CA PHE A 806 -21.36 4.09 -16.90
C PHE A 806 -20.10 4.81 -17.36
N ASP A 807 -18.96 4.29 -16.92
CA ASP A 807 -17.66 4.65 -17.46
C ASP A 807 -17.11 3.45 -18.21
N TYR A 808 -17.09 3.52 -19.52
CA TYR A 808 -16.40 2.54 -20.36
C TYR A 808 -15.02 3.05 -20.68
N ASN A 809 -14.08 2.13 -20.72
CA ASN A 809 -12.69 2.45 -20.96
C ASN A 809 -12.06 1.35 -21.82
N PHE A 810 -11.68 1.71 -23.03
CA PHE A 810 -11.02 0.81 -23.97
C PHE A 810 -9.59 1.30 -24.19
N MET A 811 -8.63 0.62 -23.55
CA MET A 811 -7.24 0.99 -23.66
C MET A 811 -6.48 -0.03 -24.50
N VAL A 812 -5.70 0.47 -25.43
CA VAL A 812 -4.70 -0.28 -26.21
C VAL A 812 -3.33 0.30 -25.89
N ASN A 813 -2.40 -0.54 -25.52
CA ASN A 813 -1.00 -0.15 -25.41
C ASN A 813 -0.11 -1.06 -26.26
N SER A 814 0.96 -0.52 -26.78
CA SER A 814 1.92 -1.26 -27.59
C SER A 814 3.34 -0.78 -27.38
N ASN A 815 4.26 -1.73 -27.42
CA ASN A 815 5.70 -1.45 -27.40
C ASN A 815 6.38 -2.27 -28.51
N ILE A 816 7.09 -1.58 -29.39
CA ILE A 816 7.71 -2.13 -30.59
C ILE A 816 9.23 -1.86 -30.55
N LYS A 817 10.02 -2.90 -30.59
CA LYS A 817 11.47 -2.79 -30.78
C LYS A 817 11.77 -2.74 -32.27
N ILE A 818 12.38 -1.67 -32.69
CA ILE A 818 12.74 -1.43 -34.11
C ILE A 818 14.27 -1.67 -34.25
N PRO A 819 14.78 -2.12 -35.39
CA PRO A 819 16.22 -2.17 -35.62
C PRO A 819 16.92 -0.86 -35.30
N TRP A 820 18.25 -0.89 -35.13
CA TRP A 820 19.11 0.24 -34.79
C TRP A 820 18.91 0.83 -33.38
N ASP A 821 18.48 -0.04 -32.40
CA ASP A 821 18.23 0.37 -31.01
C ASP A 821 17.14 1.45 -30.85
N LEU A 822 16.22 1.47 -31.80
CA LEU A 822 14.99 2.28 -31.70
C LEU A 822 13.90 1.49 -30.99
N SER A 823 13.06 2.20 -30.21
CA SER A 823 11.82 1.65 -29.69
C SER A 823 10.68 2.66 -29.82
N PHE A 824 9.52 2.14 -30.18
CA PHE A 824 8.29 2.91 -30.30
C PHE A 824 7.29 2.39 -29.28
N SER A 825 6.78 3.27 -28.42
CA SER A 825 5.72 2.96 -27.45
C SER A 825 4.52 3.85 -27.71
N THR A 826 3.34 3.28 -27.59
CA THR A 826 2.09 4.04 -27.72
C THR A 826 1.03 3.48 -26.79
N ASP A 827 0.16 4.35 -26.32
CA ASP A 827 -1.09 3.97 -25.69
C ASP A 827 -2.22 4.89 -26.14
N ALA A 828 -3.36 4.30 -26.40
CA ALA A 828 -4.60 4.98 -26.76
C ALA A 828 -5.72 4.50 -25.84
N THR A 829 -6.42 5.44 -25.24
CA THR A 829 -7.56 5.16 -24.34
C THR A 829 -8.80 5.85 -24.87
N TYR A 830 -9.80 5.08 -25.23
CA TYR A 830 -11.13 5.61 -25.53
C TYR A 830 -12.01 5.44 -24.30
N ALA A 831 -12.39 6.57 -23.67
CA ALA A 831 -13.23 6.62 -22.49
C ALA A 831 -14.59 7.22 -22.84
N ILE A 832 -15.66 6.59 -22.35
CA ILE A 832 -17.05 7.05 -22.47
C ILE A 832 -17.58 7.23 -21.06
N LYS A 833 -17.97 8.45 -20.70
CA LYS A 833 -18.57 8.78 -19.41
C LYS A 833 -20.03 9.17 -19.64
N SER A 834 -20.96 8.48 -18.98
CA SER A 834 -22.40 8.67 -19.16
C SER A 834 -23.16 8.63 -17.83
N GLY A 835 -24.22 9.44 -17.72
CA GLY A 835 -25.08 9.55 -16.54
C GLY A 835 -24.54 10.48 -15.46
N TYR A 836 -23.61 11.35 -15.79
CA TYR A 836 -23.10 12.40 -14.92
C TYR A 836 -24.05 13.61 -14.87
N SER A 837 -23.71 14.64 -14.12
CA SER A 837 -24.45 15.90 -14.13
C SER A 837 -24.41 16.57 -15.49
N GLN A 838 -25.38 17.46 -15.75
CA GLN A 838 -25.52 18.12 -17.04
C GLN A 838 -24.19 18.73 -17.53
N GLY A 839 -23.85 18.49 -18.79
CA GLY A 839 -22.62 18.98 -19.41
C GLY A 839 -21.34 18.21 -19.06
N LEU A 840 -21.41 17.17 -18.20
CA LEU A 840 -20.25 16.38 -17.79
C LEU A 840 -20.18 15.00 -18.45
N ASP A 841 -21.20 14.59 -19.21
CA ASP A 841 -21.13 13.41 -20.06
C ASP A 841 -20.23 13.68 -21.26
N ARG A 842 -19.24 12.81 -21.50
CA ARG A 842 -18.31 13.01 -22.59
C ARG A 842 -17.62 11.73 -23.06
N ASN A 843 -17.15 11.80 -24.31
CA ASN A 843 -16.29 10.79 -24.92
C ASN A 843 -14.89 11.38 -25.10
N GLU A 844 -13.88 10.64 -24.72
CA GLU A 844 -12.49 11.09 -24.74
C GLU A 844 -11.62 10.03 -25.43
N LEU A 845 -10.83 10.45 -26.41
CA LEU A 845 -9.78 9.62 -27.00
C LEU A 845 -8.42 10.23 -26.63
N ILE A 846 -7.78 9.65 -25.61
CA ILE A 846 -6.47 10.08 -25.14
C ILE A 846 -5.42 9.22 -25.82
N TRP A 847 -4.53 9.85 -26.60
CA TRP A 847 -3.50 9.15 -27.34
C TRP A 847 -2.11 9.70 -27.00
N ASN A 848 -1.19 8.79 -26.60
CA ASN A 848 0.18 9.10 -26.25
C ASN A 848 1.13 8.27 -27.09
N ILE A 849 2.28 8.86 -27.45
CA ILE A 849 3.34 8.19 -28.20
C ILE A 849 4.71 8.52 -27.63
N GLU A 850 5.63 7.59 -27.80
CA GLU A 850 7.05 7.77 -27.48
C GLU A 850 7.91 7.09 -28.54
N LEU A 851 8.92 7.81 -29.01
CA LEU A 851 9.98 7.27 -29.83
C LEU A 851 11.31 7.48 -29.09
N SER A 852 12.02 6.38 -28.84
CA SER A 852 13.29 6.44 -28.13
C SER A 852 14.40 5.74 -28.88
N LYS A 853 15.63 6.26 -28.76
CA LYS A 853 16.84 5.70 -29.34
C LYS A 853 17.93 5.60 -28.28
N ASN A 854 18.49 4.40 -28.18
CA ASN A 854 19.68 4.18 -27.36
C ASN A 854 20.94 4.38 -28.20
N PHE A 855 21.95 4.99 -27.56
CA PHE A 855 23.26 5.24 -28.19
C PHE A 855 24.39 5.05 -27.18
N LEU A 856 25.64 5.19 -27.61
CA LEU A 856 26.85 4.76 -26.93
C LEU A 856 27.00 3.22 -26.93
N LYS A 857 28.27 2.76 -26.89
CA LYS A 857 28.62 1.32 -27.01
C LYS A 857 27.94 0.44 -25.97
N SER A 858 27.69 0.91 -24.74
CA SER A 858 27.01 0.20 -23.67
C SER A 858 25.54 0.58 -23.52
N LYS A 859 24.95 1.30 -24.50
CA LYS A 859 23.55 1.77 -24.48
C LYS A 859 23.21 2.59 -23.21
N GLN A 860 24.21 3.35 -22.72
CA GLN A 860 24.07 4.12 -21.49
C GLN A 860 23.27 5.41 -21.66
N ALA A 861 23.19 5.92 -22.88
CA ALA A 861 22.45 7.13 -23.15
C ALA A 861 21.24 6.84 -24.05
N THR A 862 20.13 7.53 -23.79
CA THR A 862 18.88 7.43 -24.55
C THR A 862 18.38 8.83 -24.83
N ILE A 863 17.95 9.08 -26.06
CA ILE A 863 17.09 10.22 -26.41
C ILE A 863 15.69 9.68 -26.64
N SER A 864 14.69 10.31 -26.02
CA SER A 864 13.29 9.96 -26.19
C SER A 864 12.47 11.20 -26.48
N VAL A 865 11.58 11.11 -27.47
CA VAL A 865 10.57 12.11 -27.76
C VAL A 865 9.22 11.55 -27.37
N GLN A 866 8.52 12.24 -26.52
CA GLN A 866 7.21 11.84 -26.01
C GLN A 866 6.18 12.90 -26.36
N MET A 867 4.97 12.47 -26.76
CA MET A 867 3.81 13.32 -26.96
C MET A 867 2.65 12.75 -26.16
N PHE A 868 2.02 13.59 -25.38
CA PHE A 868 0.89 13.24 -24.52
C PHE A 868 -0.38 13.93 -24.96
N ASP A 869 -1.50 13.19 -24.89
CA ASP A 869 -2.84 13.66 -25.22
C ASP A 869 -2.87 14.45 -26.53
N ILE A 870 -2.39 13.79 -27.61
CA ILE A 870 -2.21 14.41 -28.94
C ILE A 870 -3.51 15.06 -29.42
N LEU A 871 -4.65 14.48 -29.07
CA LEU A 871 -5.98 14.93 -29.48
C LEU A 871 -6.58 16.00 -28.54
N LYS A 872 -5.93 16.33 -27.43
CA LYS A 872 -6.38 17.33 -26.45
C LYS A 872 -7.77 17.06 -25.90
N GLN A 873 -8.06 15.80 -25.56
CA GLN A 873 -9.41 15.38 -25.10
C GLN A 873 -9.46 14.94 -23.64
N ARG A 874 -8.37 15.04 -22.90
CA ARG A 874 -8.29 14.60 -21.51
C ARG A 874 -9.12 15.47 -20.59
N SER A 875 -9.88 14.84 -19.67
CA SER A 875 -10.53 15.50 -18.52
C SER A 875 -10.27 14.77 -17.21
N ASN A 876 -10.46 15.46 -16.11
CA ASN A 876 -10.31 14.92 -14.77
C ASN A 876 -11.61 15.14 -13.99
N LEU A 877 -12.55 14.19 -14.12
CA LEU A 877 -13.88 14.21 -13.52
C LEU A 877 -13.96 13.19 -12.38
N SER A 878 -14.42 13.63 -11.22
CA SER A 878 -14.64 12.78 -10.04
C SER A 878 -16.06 12.90 -9.51
N ARG A 879 -16.59 11.83 -8.87
CA ARG A 879 -17.91 11.79 -8.21
C ARG A 879 -17.81 11.40 -6.76
N SER A 880 -18.40 12.19 -5.89
CA SER A 880 -18.59 11.87 -4.46
C SER A 880 -20.08 11.78 -4.11
N ILE A 881 -20.40 10.95 -3.11
CA ILE A 881 -21.77 10.62 -2.72
C ILE A 881 -21.84 10.54 -1.19
N SER A 882 -22.84 11.22 -0.62
CA SER A 882 -23.19 11.14 0.80
C SER A 882 -24.66 10.72 0.97
N ALA A 883 -25.15 10.67 2.21
CA ALA A 883 -26.57 10.39 2.49
C ALA A 883 -27.52 11.46 1.96
N SER A 884 -27.06 12.69 1.84
CA SER A 884 -27.90 13.84 1.48
C SER A 884 -27.51 14.53 0.17
N MET A 885 -26.42 14.11 -0.48
CA MET A 885 -25.87 14.85 -1.61
C MET A 885 -25.09 13.98 -2.57
N ARG A 886 -25.16 14.27 -3.84
CA ARG A 886 -24.26 13.83 -4.91
C ARG A 886 -23.49 15.03 -5.43
N GLN A 887 -22.22 14.86 -5.71
CA GLN A 887 -21.35 15.93 -6.21
C GLN A 887 -20.44 15.39 -7.33
N ASP A 888 -20.40 16.06 -8.44
CA ASP A 888 -19.48 15.85 -9.57
C ASP A 888 -18.51 17.03 -9.64
N THR A 889 -17.23 16.75 -9.71
CA THR A 889 -16.19 17.79 -9.77
C THR A 889 -15.24 17.51 -10.92
N GLU A 890 -15.08 18.49 -11.79
CA GLU A 890 -14.08 18.52 -12.85
C GLU A 890 -12.93 19.43 -12.45
N TYR A 891 -11.70 18.99 -12.71
CA TYR A 891 -10.47 19.71 -12.39
C TYR A 891 -9.70 20.05 -13.65
N ASN A 892 -8.89 21.13 -13.57
CA ASN A 892 -7.89 21.39 -14.60
C ASN A 892 -6.88 20.24 -14.68
N GLU A 893 -6.37 20.01 -15.89
CA GLU A 893 -5.48 18.89 -16.18
C GLU A 893 -4.41 19.33 -17.19
N ILE A 894 -3.28 18.65 -17.18
CA ILE A 894 -2.23 18.82 -18.16
C ILE A 894 -2.63 18.05 -19.42
N THR A 895 -2.80 18.77 -20.53
CA THR A 895 -3.20 18.21 -21.82
C THR A 895 -2.22 18.62 -22.91
N ASN A 896 -2.13 17.83 -23.98
CA ASN A 896 -1.47 18.15 -25.25
C ASN A 896 -0.08 18.80 -25.08
N PHE A 897 0.91 18.02 -24.69
CA PHE A 897 2.28 18.48 -24.63
C PHE A 897 3.25 17.46 -25.21
N PHE A 898 4.42 17.91 -25.65
CA PHE A 898 5.52 17.04 -26.00
C PHE A 898 6.74 17.34 -25.13
N MET A 899 7.60 16.33 -24.99
CA MET A 899 8.87 16.44 -24.27
C MET A 899 9.97 15.70 -25.02
N VAL A 900 11.18 16.25 -24.94
CA VAL A 900 12.40 15.59 -25.39
C VAL A 900 13.24 15.27 -24.17
N HIS A 901 13.48 13.98 -23.95
CA HIS A 901 14.24 13.43 -22.83
C HIS A 901 15.65 13.07 -23.25
N PHE A 902 16.59 13.39 -22.40
CA PHE A 902 17.94 12.84 -22.40
C PHE A 902 18.14 12.03 -21.12
N ILE A 903 18.31 10.72 -21.28
CA ILE A 903 18.47 9.80 -20.16
C ILE A 903 19.88 9.22 -20.19
N TYR A 904 20.59 9.31 -19.07
CA TYR A 904 21.93 8.74 -18.91
C TYR A 904 21.98 7.77 -17.73
N LYS A 905 22.54 6.56 -17.98
CA LYS A 905 22.73 5.51 -16.98
C LYS A 905 24.19 5.41 -16.58
N LEU A 906 24.45 5.56 -15.31
CA LEU A 906 25.76 5.34 -14.71
C LEU A 906 25.80 3.92 -14.12
N ASN A 907 26.79 3.13 -14.53
CA ASN A 907 27.05 1.80 -13.98
C ASN A 907 28.57 1.64 -13.84
N THR A 908 29.10 1.83 -12.63
CA THR A 908 30.50 1.58 -12.30
C THR A 908 30.58 0.50 -11.24
N PHE A 909 30.41 -0.73 -11.68
CA PHE A 909 30.64 -1.87 -10.80
C PHE A 909 32.10 -2.29 -10.91
N GLY A 910 32.80 -2.43 -9.76
CA GLY A 910 34.19 -2.83 -9.71
C GLY A 910 34.39 -4.19 -10.39
N GLY A 911 35.09 -4.16 -11.50
CA GLY A 911 35.90 -5.19 -12.11
C GLY A 911 35.42 -6.64 -12.19
N GLY A 912 34.20 -6.89 -12.59
CA GLY A 912 33.87 -8.14 -13.24
C GLY A 912 34.12 -7.99 -14.75
N LYS A 913 35.19 -8.54 -15.29
CA LYS A 913 35.37 -8.68 -16.74
C LYS A 913 34.13 -9.35 -17.29
N GLN A 914 33.39 -8.66 -18.16
CA GLN A 914 32.39 -9.32 -19.01
C GLN A 914 33.10 -10.43 -19.77
N PRO A 915 32.51 -11.62 -19.91
CA PRO A 915 33.01 -12.59 -20.86
C PRO A 915 32.97 -11.93 -22.26
N ASN A 916 34.13 -11.71 -22.83
CA ASN A 916 34.26 -11.27 -24.22
C ASN A 916 33.65 -12.38 -25.10
N GLU A 917 32.53 -12.11 -25.72
CA GLU A 917 32.15 -12.84 -26.92
C GLU A 917 33.19 -12.54 -28.01
N GLY A 918 34.03 -13.50 -28.29
CA GLY A 918 34.94 -13.49 -29.40
C GLY A 918 36.39 -13.04 -29.12
N GLY A 919 37.15 -13.82 -28.39
CA GLY A 919 38.60 -13.65 -28.29
C GLY A 919 39.30 -14.95 -27.96
N ARG A 920 40.20 -15.41 -28.83
CA ARG A 920 41.01 -16.62 -28.71
C ARG A 920 41.72 -16.72 -27.35
N PRO A 921 41.87 -17.89 -26.75
CA PRO A 921 42.54 -18.06 -25.47
C PRO A 921 44.06 -17.91 -25.60
N GLY A 922 44.59 -16.85 -24.93
CA GLY A 922 46.00 -16.71 -24.68
C GLY A 922 46.41 -17.53 -23.43
N ARG A 923 47.43 -18.38 -23.61
CA ARG A 923 48.08 -19.11 -22.52
C ARG A 923 48.67 -18.17 -21.47
N GLY A 924 48.27 -18.29 -20.22
CA GLY A 924 48.94 -17.65 -19.10
C GLY A 924 48.52 -18.35 -17.79
N GLY A 925 49.45 -19.09 -17.19
CA GLY A 925 49.23 -19.86 -15.97
C GLY A 925 49.03 -19.00 -14.73
N PRO A 926 48.55 -19.59 -13.63
CA PRO A 926 48.16 -18.85 -12.42
C PRO A 926 49.37 -18.40 -11.59
N ARG A 927 49.33 -17.14 -11.18
CA ARG A 927 50.24 -16.60 -10.14
C ARG A 927 49.64 -16.88 -8.77
N ILE A 928 50.41 -17.60 -7.97
CA ILE A 928 50.13 -17.83 -6.53
C ILE A 928 50.43 -16.52 -5.77
N VAL A 929 49.45 -16.03 -5.04
CA VAL A 929 49.68 -15.00 -4.02
C VAL A 929 49.58 -15.68 -2.65
N ARG A 930 50.70 -15.75 -1.96
CA ARG A 930 50.76 -16.07 -0.52
C ARG A 930 50.31 -14.85 0.27
N HIS A 931 49.42 -15.07 1.22
CA HIS A 931 49.20 -14.16 2.35
C HIS A 931 49.81 -14.77 3.60
N ASP A 932 50.66 -13.96 4.22
CA ASP A 932 51.12 -14.14 5.62
C ASP A 932 50.05 -13.72 6.62
#